data_8ee35dfb29b85288ff9033e412b7b486
#
_entry.id   8ee35dfb29b85288ff9033e412b7b486
#
_cell.length_a   1.000
_cell.length_b   1.000
_cell.length_c   1.000
_cell.angle_alpha   90.00
_cell.angle_beta   90.00
_cell.angle_gamma   90.00
#
_symmetry.space_group_name_H-M   'P 1'
#
loop_
_entity.id
_entity.type
_entity.pdbx_description
1 polymer ?
#
loop_
_entity_poly.entity_id
_entity_poly.type
_entity_poly.pdbx_seq_one_letter_code
_entity_poly.pdbx_strand_id
1 'polypeptide(L)'
;MNKEKIYIGISLGFNSSAAIFKAGSGVLCAVSQERLNRQKNTKQLPLDAIKACIIEAENKLGHPIIVDELVYSHYEGLSEAYLLKNIPDLWRPQLEQYFKKAKNVSTDPLVQAEYAFSQFLNLYIRMQTNTRVLNPVLKRVEHHTAHVFSAFPVYWNEYPCTVKRFYTMTADGFGDGYSGRISLFHGIDESYPISQIRVIDSPALIYQFFTGALQFKEHQHEGKVTGLAAHCEKNPKKAMEVYHDLLKTLTGKDELGEAINVYKTETLNGKTFNYSTSGFWVDENLLLPLTDEQKEMVKTSTIIDFERFLRLKNTVYKFVQDRLGNNYNKDDILDMLNHNKEIPSDMKYTPWELAYAVQVFAEKVILNWLSATDFEDGAVLYTAGGLVANVKLNQRIKDTGKFDAVFVSPPMGDEGTAIGCAFYRYIEDLKATDSVHDSVALKYVGPNIIINGGTNIDNTGYLIDQVVDDAIKEKDLEVRYCPDKHELIDIVTDLLADNKIVHWCQGNEEFGPRALMNHSTLYTAQDPNGTHTLNQAMGRSEYMPYCPVCKNTSADELFNNWKVGEASCRFMAMTMDCKKGVKEKYRGGVHVDNTARAQFIYENDEFTKDAWEILDKYEKKTGNKMLINTSFNIHNSPTCNLANDCWDSWIKSGRVGAALVIGNYIFINK
;
A
#
# COMPACT_ATOMS: atom_id res chain seq x y z
N MET A 1 -20.99 -1.07 29.18
CA MET A 1 -19.79 -1.44 28.42
C MET A 1 -20.19 -1.80 27.01
N ASN A 2 -19.73 -1.01 26.02
CA ASN A 2 -20.08 -1.22 24.59
C ASN A 2 -19.24 -2.36 23.98
N LYS A 3 -19.33 -3.57 24.52
CA LYS A 3 -18.49 -4.71 24.07
C LYS A 3 -18.83 -5.27 22.68
N GLU A 4 -19.84 -4.75 22.01
CA GLU A 4 -20.34 -5.33 20.76
C GLU A 4 -20.51 -4.32 19.62
N LYS A 5 -20.13 -3.05 19.78
CA LYS A 5 -20.26 -2.07 18.72
C LYS A 5 -19.46 -2.45 17.47
N ILE A 6 -20.09 -2.27 16.32
CA ILE A 6 -19.52 -2.56 15.01
C ILE A 6 -19.45 -1.27 14.19
N TYR A 7 -18.27 -0.99 13.65
CA TYR A 7 -17.97 0.18 12.83
C TYR A 7 -17.60 -0.26 11.42
N ILE A 8 -18.15 0.43 10.41
CA ILE A 8 -17.67 0.31 9.04
C ILE A 8 -16.80 1.52 8.73
N GLY A 9 -15.53 1.29 8.50
CA GLY A 9 -14.60 2.27 7.95
C GLY A 9 -14.56 2.21 6.43
N ILE A 10 -14.52 3.38 5.79
CA ILE A 10 -14.62 3.55 4.35
C ILE A 10 -13.49 4.46 3.89
N SER A 11 -12.65 3.99 2.99
CA SER A 11 -11.69 4.79 2.26
C SER A 11 -12.26 5.21 0.91
N LEU A 12 -12.20 6.51 0.64
CA LEU A 12 -12.65 7.10 -0.62
C LEU A 12 -11.47 7.78 -1.32
N GLY A 13 -11.41 7.70 -2.63
CA GLY A 13 -10.28 8.21 -3.41
C GLY A 13 -9.56 7.10 -4.17
N PHE A 14 -8.24 7.16 -4.23
CA PHE A 14 -7.43 6.10 -4.83
C PHE A 14 -7.49 4.84 -3.96
N ASN A 15 -7.57 3.67 -4.59
CA ASN A 15 -7.66 2.38 -3.90
C ASN A 15 -8.79 2.35 -2.86
N SER A 16 -9.98 2.78 -3.25
CA SER A 16 -11.13 2.77 -2.35
C SER A 16 -11.33 1.39 -1.70
N SER A 17 -11.71 1.38 -0.44
CA SER A 17 -11.76 0.16 0.38
C SER A 17 -12.81 0.27 1.48
N ALA A 18 -13.12 -0.86 2.11
CA ALA A 18 -13.93 -0.92 3.32
C ALA A 18 -13.29 -1.84 4.35
N ALA A 19 -13.58 -1.56 5.63
CA ALA A 19 -13.17 -2.41 6.74
C ALA A 19 -14.28 -2.47 7.79
N ILE A 20 -14.43 -3.62 8.45
CA ILE A 20 -15.31 -3.78 9.61
C ILE A 20 -14.47 -4.02 10.85
N PHE A 21 -14.68 -3.18 11.85
CA PHE A 21 -14.12 -3.31 13.18
C PHE A 21 -15.23 -3.62 14.18
N LYS A 22 -15.01 -4.63 15.03
CA LYS A 22 -15.89 -4.97 16.14
C LYS A 22 -15.17 -4.74 17.46
N ALA A 23 -15.80 -3.98 18.36
CA ALA A 23 -15.30 -3.79 19.72
C ALA A 23 -15.09 -5.14 20.41
N GLY A 24 -13.91 -5.35 21.00
CA GLY A 24 -13.53 -6.59 21.68
C GLY A 24 -13.13 -7.77 20.78
N SER A 25 -13.22 -7.61 19.43
CA SER A 25 -12.80 -8.62 18.45
C SER A 25 -11.77 -8.10 17.44
N GLY A 26 -11.63 -6.78 17.32
CA GLY A 26 -10.73 -6.15 16.34
C GLY A 26 -11.33 -6.02 14.95
N VAL A 27 -10.48 -5.93 13.92
CA VAL A 27 -10.92 -5.88 12.53
C VAL A 27 -11.33 -7.27 12.06
N LEU A 28 -12.58 -7.41 11.66
CA LEU A 28 -13.13 -8.67 11.18
C LEU A 28 -12.82 -8.91 9.70
N CYS A 29 -12.88 -7.85 8.91
CA CYS A 29 -12.62 -7.92 7.46
C CYS A 29 -12.14 -6.56 6.95
N ALA A 30 -11.30 -6.55 5.92
CA ALA A 30 -10.93 -5.38 5.16
C ALA A 30 -10.71 -5.77 3.69
N VAL A 31 -11.34 -5.06 2.75
CA VAL A 31 -11.31 -5.38 1.32
C VAL A 31 -11.15 -4.11 0.48
N SER A 32 -10.26 -4.16 -0.50
CA SER A 32 -10.13 -3.11 -1.51
C SER A 32 -11.10 -3.35 -2.67
N GLN A 33 -11.77 -2.29 -3.13
CA GLN A 33 -12.76 -2.36 -4.23
C GLN A 33 -12.14 -2.93 -5.51
N GLU A 34 -10.86 -2.65 -5.78
CA GLU A 34 -10.14 -3.16 -6.95
C GLU A 34 -10.12 -4.69 -7.03
N ARG A 35 -10.13 -5.37 -5.87
CA ARG A 35 -10.12 -6.85 -5.79
C ARG A 35 -11.41 -7.46 -6.30
N LEU A 36 -12.49 -6.74 -6.16
CA LEU A 36 -13.85 -7.19 -6.52
C LEU A 36 -14.26 -6.74 -7.93
N ASN A 37 -13.99 -5.47 -8.28
CA ASN A 37 -14.32 -4.97 -9.63
C ASN A 37 -13.22 -5.19 -10.68
N ARG A 38 -12.07 -5.77 -10.29
CA ARG A 38 -10.90 -6.09 -11.13
C ARG A 38 -10.29 -4.87 -11.85
N GLN A 39 -10.47 -3.66 -11.29
CA GLN A 39 -9.92 -2.41 -11.80
C GLN A 39 -8.85 -1.87 -10.84
N LYS A 40 -7.59 -2.09 -11.17
CA LYS A 40 -6.45 -1.69 -10.33
C LYS A 40 -6.47 -0.20 -9.99
N ASN A 41 -6.26 0.14 -8.71
CA ASN A 41 -6.31 1.49 -8.15
C ASN A 41 -7.61 2.23 -8.47
N THR A 42 -8.73 1.54 -8.41
CA THR A 42 -10.04 2.11 -8.69
C THR A 42 -10.41 3.24 -7.74
N LYS A 43 -11.08 4.28 -8.28
CA LYS A 43 -11.73 5.35 -7.51
C LYS A 43 -13.22 5.12 -7.33
N GLN A 44 -13.75 4.03 -7.84
CA GLN A 44 -15.15 3.68 -7.71
C GLN A 44 -15.53 3.60 -6.22
N LEU A 45 -16.73 4.05 -5.87
CA LEU A 45 -17.21 3.95 -4.48
C LEU A 45 -17.16 2.48 -4.02
N PRO A 46 -16.66 2.17 -2.80
CA PRO A 46 -16.35 0.81 -2.36
C PRO A 46 -17.60 0.02 -1.94
N LEU A 47 -18.61 0.00 -2.78
CA LEU A 47 -19.91 -0.63 -2.49
C LEU A 47 -19.77 -2.15 -2.39
N ASP A 48 -19.07 -2.78 -3.33
CA ASP A 48 -18.84 -4.22 -3.30
C ASP A 48 -17.94 -4.61 -2.12
N ALA A 49 -16.94 -3.77 -1.79
CA ALA A 49 -16.08 -3.98 -0.63
C ALA A 49 -16.89 -3.91 0.69
N ILE A 50 -17.79 -2.95 0.84
CA ILE A 50 -18.70 -2.87 2.01
C ILE A 50 -19.56 -4.13 2.12
N LYS A 51 -20.17 -4.56 1.01
CA LYS A 51 -20.98 -5.78 0.97
C LYS A 51 -20.17 -7.02 1.34
N ALA A 52 -19.00 -7.19 0.74
CA ALA A 52 -18.11 -8.32 1.02
C ALA A 52 -17.66 -8.36 2.48
N CYS A 53 -17.26 -7.20 3.05
CA CYS A 53 -16.90 -7.11 4.45
C CYS A 53 -18.04 -7.50 5.40
N ILE A 54 -19.28 -7.10 5.11
CA ILE A 54 -20.43 -7.46 5.94
C ILE A 54 -20.66 -8.98 5.90
N ILE A 55 -20.67 -9.57 4.71
CA ILE A 55 -20.86 -11.02 4.54
C ILE A 55 -19.75 -11.79 5.26
N GLU A 56 -18.50 -11.39 5.09
CA GLU A 56 -17.37 -12.07 5.75
C GLU A 56 -17.40 -11.91 7.29
N ALA A 57 -17.80 -10.75 7.78
CA ALA A 57 -17.97 -10.53 9.22
C ALA A 57 -19.09 -11.41 9.80
N GLU A 58 -20.21 -11.55 9.09
CA GLU A 58 -21.31 -12.43 9.48
C GLU A 58 -20.88 -13.91 9.48
N ASN A 59 -20.11 -14.34 8.48
CA ASN A 59 -19.54 -15.68 8.41
C ASN A 59 -18.62 -15.96 9.62
N LYS A 60 -17.69 -15.05 9.93
CA LYS A 60 -16.76 -15.19 11.07
C LYS A 60 -17.46 -15.20 12.42
N LEU A 61 -18.56 -14.48 12.56
CA LEU A 61 -19.33 -14.41 13.81
C LEU A 61 -20.41 -15.50 13.92
N GLY A 62 -20.79 -16.13 12.80
CA GLY A 62 -21.85 -17.14 12.74
C GLY A 62 -23.27 -16.59 12.93
N HIS A 63 -23.47 -15.28 12.80
CA HIS A 63 -24.77 -14.61 12.91
C HIS A 63 -24.79 -13.27 12.17
N PRO A 64 -26.00 -12.78 11.80
CA PRO A 64 -26.15 -11.45 11.23
C PRO A 64 -25.64 -10.36 12.16
N ILE A 65 -25.07 -9.29 11.56
CA ILE A 65 -24.55 -8.15 12.32
C ILE A 65 -25.49 -6.95 12.27
N ILE A 66 -25.31 -6.06 13.25
CA ILE A 66 -25.90 -4.72 13.28
C ILE A 66 -24.74 -3.73 13.30
N VAL A 67 -24.69 -2.83 12.34
CA VAL A 67 -23.66 -1.79 12.23
C VAL A 67 -24.07 -0.60 13.07
N ASP A 68 -23.20 -0.17 13.98
CA ASP A 68 -23.47 0.99 14.83
C ASP A 68 -23.18 2.31 14.11
N GLU A 69 -22.05 2.41 13.43
CA GLU A 69 -21.63 3.66 12.77
C GLU A 69 -20.92 3.41 11.42
N LEU A 70 -21.11 4.38 10.51
CA LEU A 70 -20.37 4.52 9.25
C LEU A 70 -19.35 5.64 9.38
N VAL A 71 -18.09 5.36 9.05
CA VAL A 71 -16.97 6.31 9.20
C VAL A 71 -16.14 6.33 7.92
N TYR A 72 -15.74 7.51 7.46
CA TYR A 72 -14.99 7.61 6.21
C TYR A 72 -13.78 8.53 6.31
N SER A 73 -12.81 8.29 5.43
CA SER A 73 -11.75 9.23 5.10
C SER A 73 -11.73 9.53 3.60
N HIS A 74 -11.39 10.75 3.28
CA HIS A 74 -11.11 11.24 1.94
C HIS A 74 -10.15 12.41 2.04
N TYR A 75 -9.23 12.56 1.11
CA TYR A 75 -8.16 13.56 1.17
C TYR A 75 -8.62 15.02 1.23
N GLU A 76 -9.89 15.34 0.87
CA GLU A 76 -10.44 16.72 0.93
C GLU A 76 -11.89 16.84 1.41
N GLY A 77 -12.53 15.72 1.71
CA GLY A 77 -13.98 15.68 1.97
C GLY A 77 -14.79 15.35 0.72
N LEU A 78 -16.10 15.24 0.86
CA LEU A 78 -17.00 14.79 -0.19
C LEU A 78 -17.57 15.95 -0.99
N SER A 79 -17.86 15.67 -2.28
CA SER A 79 -18.63 16.54 -3.15
C SER A 79 -19.63 15.75 -3.99
N GLU A 80 -20.73 16.41 -4.43
CA GLU A 80 -21.70 15.80 -5.34
C GLU A 80 -21.03 15.30 -6.60
N ALA A 81 -20.14 16.10 -7.20
CA ALA A 81 -19.41 15.75 -8.43
C ALA A 81 -18.54 14.49 -8.25
N TYR A 82 -17.81 14.41 -7.14
CA TYR A 82 -16.98 13.22 -6.84
C TYR A 82 -17.85 11.97 -6.69
N LEU A 83 -18.90 12.03 -5.90
CA LEU A 83 -19.77 10.89 -5.61
C LEU A 83 -20.49 10.40 -6.87
N LEU A 84 -21.08 11.31 -7.68
CA LEU A 84 -21.78 10.96 -8.90
C LEU A 84 -20.84 10.44 -10.00
N LYS A 85 -19.59 10.90 -10.03
CA LYS A 85 -18.58 10.38 -10.98
C LYS A 85 -18.15 8.96 -10.66
N ASN A 86 -18.06 8.59 -9.39
CA ASN A 86 -17.43 7.35 -8.93
C ASN A 86 -18.44 6.28 -8.47
N ILE A 87 -19.74 6.55 -8.52
CA ILE A 87 -20.78 5.55 -8.26
C ILE A 87 -21.02 4.70 -9.50
N PRO A 88 -21.25 3.38 -9.37
CA PRO A 88 -21.72 2.55 -10.48
C PRO A 88 -23.03 3.07 -11.08
N ASP A 89 -23.17 3.05 -12.40
CA ASP A 89 -24.32 3.63 -13.13
C ASP A 89 -25.67 3.09 -12.62
N LEU A 90 -25.70 1.82 -12.24
CA LEU A 90 -26.91 1.17 -11.67
C LEU A 90 -27.46 1.92 -10.45
N TRP A 91 -26.59 2.53 -9.63
CA TRP A 91 -26.96 3.18 -8.37
C TRP A 91 -27.01 4.70 -8.46
N ARG A 92 -26.60 5.28 -9.58
CA ARG A 92 -26.57 6.74 -9.78
C ARG A 92 -27.92 7.40 -9.58
N PRO A 93 -29.05 6.90 -10.13
CA PRO A 93 -30.36 7.53 -9.97
C PRO A 93 -30.79 7.63 -8.49
N GLN A 94 -30.47 6.61 -7.68
CA GLN A 94 -30.81 6.61 -6.25
C GLN A 94 -30.00 7.67 -5.50
N LEU A 95 -28.70 7.78 -5.78
CA LEU A 95 -27.85 8.80 -5.14
C LEU A 95 -28.30 10.21 -5.54
N GLU A 96 -28.60 10.48 -6.81
CA GLU A 96 -29.13 11.76 -7.29
C GLU A 96 -30.42 12.15 -6.57
N GLN A 97 -31.29 11.19 -6.28
CA GLN A 97 -32.52 11.43 -5.53
C GLN A 97 -32.22 11.92 -4.08
N TYR A 98 -31.18 11.35 -3.45
CA TYR A 98 -30.76 11.81 -2.12
C TYR A 98 -30.11 13.19 -2.17
N PHE A 99 -29.38 13.56 -3.23
CA PHE A 99 -28.88 14.93 -3.41
C PHE A 99 -30.00 15.94 -3.54
N LYS A 100 -31.08 15.63 -4.25
CA LYS A 100 -32.27 16.50 -4.32
C LYS A 100 -32.88 16.74 -2.93
N LYS A 101 -32.88 15.73 -2.06
CA LYS A 101 -33.36 15.87 -0.66
C LYS A 101 -32.38 16.67 0.20
N ALA A 102 -31.09 16.47 0.02
CA ALA A 102 -30.00 17.08 0.77
C ALA A 102 -30.04 18.63 0.68
N LYS A 103 -30.45 19.19 -0.46
CA LYS A 103 -30.64 20.65 -0.66
C LYS A 103 -31.63 21.28 0.31
N ASN A 104 -32.53 20.50 0.88
CA ASN A 104 -33.46 20.94 1.91
C ASN A 104 -32.92 20.83 3.35
N VAL A 105 -31.75 20.14 3.52
CA VAL A 105 -31.13 19.88 4.82
C VAL A 105 -30.09 20.95 5.16
N SER A 106 -29.30 21.36 4.18
CA SER A 106 -28.22 22.33 4.37
C SER A 106 -27.95 23.12 3.09
N THR A 107 -27.37 24.31 3.23
CA THR A 107 -26.79 25.10 2.13
C THR A 107 -25.31 24.78 1.91
N ASP A 108 -24.65 24.10 2.86
CA ASP A 108 -23.25 23.69 2.78
C ASP A 108 -23.13 22.48 1.86
N PRO A 109 -22.34 22.55 0.75
CA PRO A 109 -22.16 21.46 -0.19
C PRO A 109 -21.55 20.18 0.43
N LEU A 110 -20.66 20.32 1.41
CA LEU A 110 -20.06 19.17 2.10
C LEU A 110 -21.12 18.45 2.93
N VAL A 111 -21.91 19.18 3.72
CA VAL A 111 -22.99 18.61 4.52
C VAL A 111 -24.05 17.94 3.63
N GLN A 112 -24.36 18.54 2.46
CA GLN A 112 -25.26 17.94 1.48
C GLN A 112 -24.70 16.61 0.96
N ALA A 113 -23.40 16.55 0.62
CA ALA A 113 -22.75 15.36 0.11
C ALA A 113 -22.69 14.24 1.17
N GLU A 114 -22.32 14.57 2.39
CA GLU A 114 -22.31 13.63 3.52
C GLU A 114 -23.71 13.08 3.82
N TYR A 115 -24.72 13.93 3.85
CA TYR A 115 -26.10 13.50 4.05
C TYR A 115 -26.58 12.58 2.93
N ALA A 116 -26.42 12.98 1.67
CA ALA A 116 -26.88 12.19 0.52
C ALA A 116 -26.20 10.82 0.48
N PHE A 117 -24.89 10.77 0.67
CA PHE A 117 -24.12 9.54 0.66
C PHE A 117 -24.47 8.62 1.84
N SER A 118 -24.63 9.17 3.02
CA SER A 118 -25.06 8.48 4.23
C SER A 118 -26.41 7.76 4.05
N GLN A 119 -27.43 8.49 3.54
CA GLN A 119 -28.75 7.91 3.29
C GLN A 119 -28.71 6.84 2.19
N PHE A 120 -27.90 7.07 1.16
CA PHE A 120 -27.68 6.10 0.10
C PHE A 120 -27.01 4.83 0.63
N LEU A 121 -25.94 4.94 1.40
CA LEU A 121 -25.24 3.77 1.98
C LEU A 121 -26.15 2.94 2.87
N ASN A 122 -26.97 3.60 3.70
CA ASN A 122 -27.93 2.90 4.54
C ASN A 122 -28.95 2.09 3.72
N LEU A 123 -29.46 2.68 2.62
CA LEU A 123 -30.32 1.97 1.68
C LEU A 123 -29.58 0.79 1.01
N TYR A 124 -28.39 1.04 0.49
CA TYR A 124 -27.57 0.04 -0.19
C TYR A 124 -27.28 -1.15 0.71
N ILE A 125 -26.75 -0.93 1.90
CA ILE A 125 -26.41 -1.98 2.87
C ILE A 125 -27.65 -2.83 3.17
N ARG A 126 -28.79 -2.20 3.49
CA ARG A 126 -30.02 -2.92 3.79
C ARG A 126 -30.53 -3.75 2.61
N MET A 127 -30.42 -3.24 1.38
CA MET A 127 -30.86 -3.98 0.18
C MET A 127 -29.96 -5.13 -0.21
N GLN A 128 -28.65 -5.00 0.01
CA GLN A 128 -27.66 -5.97 -0.45
C GLN A 128 -27.33 -7.06 0.60
N THR A 129 -27.50 -6.77 1.89
CA THR A 129 -27.05 -7.66 2.97
C THR A 129 -28.13 -7.93 4.04
N ASN A 130 -29.29 -7.25 3.99
CA ASN A 130 -30.29 -7.23 5.06
C ASN A 130 -29.81 -6.65 6.42
N THR A 131 -28.57 -6.13 6.45
CA THR A 131 -27.96 -5.56 7.66
C THR A 131 -28.57 -4.20 7.99
N ARG A 132 -28.76 -3.90 9.28
CA ARG A 132 -29.22 -2.60 9.77
C ARG A 132 -28.04 -1.74 10.20
N VAL A 133 -28.10 -0.45 9.86
CA VAL A 133 -27.22 0.59 10.41
C VAL A 133 -28.00 1.38 11.44
N LEU A 134 -27.53 1.41 12.69
CA LEU A 134 -28.23 2.08 13.81
C LEU A 134 -28.12 3.60 13.69
N ASN A 135 -26.90 4.08 13.45
CA ASN A 135 -26.65 5.49 13.23
C ASN A 135 -26.16 5.71 11.78
N PRO A 136 -27.05 6.02 10.85
CA PRO A 136 -26.70 6.18 9.46
C PRO A 136 -25.98 7.52 9.15
N VAL A 137 -25.67 8.34 10.16
CA VAL A 137 -24.88 9.55 9.96
C VAL A 137 -23.43 9.19 9.68
N LEU A 138 -22.95 9.56 8.50
CA LEU A 138 -21.57 9.32 8.09
C LEU A 138 -20.63 10.29 8.83
N LYS A 139 -19.62 9.76 9.50
CA LYS A 139 -18.63 10.55 10.24
C LYS A 139 -17.30 10.59 9.49
N ARG A 140 -16.73 11.79 9.38
CA ARG A 140 -15.42 11.97 8.76
C ARG A 140 -14.29 11.83 9.76
N VAL A 141 -13.22 11.15 9.33
CA VAL A 141 -11.90 11.16 9.99
C VAL A 141 -10.92 11.91 9.10
N GLU A 142 -10.09 12.73 9.69
CA GLU A 142 -9.05 13.47 8.99
C GLU A 142 -8.06 12.48 8.35
N HIS A 143 -7.63 12.77 7.12
CA HIS A 143 -6.90 11.83 6.26
C HIS A 143 -5.61 11.28 6.89
N HIS A 144 -4.74 12.15 7.40
CA HIS A 144 -3.50 11.71 8.03
C HIS A 144 -3.73 11.00 9.37
N THR A 145 -4.80 11.33 10.09
CA THR A 145 -5.22 10.59 11.27
C THR A 145 -5.66 9.17 10.90
N ALA A 146 -6.44 9.02 9.84
CA ALA A 146 -6.84 7.71 9.35
C ALA A 146 -5.63 6.85 8.93
N HIS A 147 -4.64 7.45 8.26
CA HIS A 147 -3.37 6.77 7.94
C HIS A 147 -2.64 6.27 9.19
N VAL A 148 -2.44 7.12 10.20
CA VAL A 148 -1.77 6.72 11.45
C VAL A 148 -2.50 5.58 12.13
N PHE A 149 -3.82 5.69 12.27
CA PHE A 149 -4.65 4.68 12.93
C PHE A 149 -4.78 3.37 12.14
N SER A 150 -4.32 3.31 10.88
CA SER A 150 -4.23 2.06 10.12
C SER A 150 -3.09 1.16 10.59
N ALA A 151 -2.02 1.73 11.14
CA ALA A 151 -0.84 0.99 11.59
C ALA A 151 -1.03 0.36 12.98
N PHE A 152 -1.70 1.04 13.91
CA PHE A 152 -1.80 0.60 15.30
C PHE A 152 -2.41 -0.78 15.49
N PRO A 153 -3.55 -1.14 14.85
CA PRO A 153 -4.13 -2.46 15.00
C PRO A 153 -3.19 -3.58 14.60
N VAL A 154 -2.36 -3.36 13.58
CA VAL A 154 -1.47 -4.38 13.01
C VAL A 154 -0.35 -4.75 13.96
N TYR A 155 0.25 -3.76 14.64
CA TYR A 155 1.42 -3.92 15.48
C TYR A 155 1.12 -3.91 16.98
N TRP A 156 -0.15 -4.06 17.33
CA TRP A 156 -0.60 -3.95 18.73
C TRP A 156 0.07 -4.95 19.68
N ASN A 157 0.34 -6.15 19.20
CA ASN A 157 0.96 -7.20 20.01
C ASN A 157 2.48 -6.96 20.19
N GLU A 158 3.13 -6.34 19.21
CA GLU A 158 4.54 -6.01 19.27
C GLU A 158 4.81 -4.79 20.15
N TYR A 159 3.91 -3.80 20.09
CA TYR A 159 4.04 -2.57 20.87
C TYR A 159 2.65 -2.00 21.21
N PRO A 160 2.09 -2.35 22.39
CA PRO A 160 0.81 -1.81 22.84
C PRO A 160 0.85 -0.30 23.06
N CYS A 161 0.03 0.43 22.33
CA CYS A 161 0.01 1.91 22.31
C CYS A 161 -0.84 2.53 23.43
N THR A 162 -1.14 1.81 24.53
CA THR A 162 -2.06 2.29 25.59
C THR A 162 -1.42 3.25 26.59
N VAL A 163 -0.16 3.03 26.96
CA VAL A 163 0.49 3.74 28.06
C VAL A 163 1.89 4.24 27.75
N LYS A 164 2.36 4.07 26.51
CA LYS A 164 3.73 4.43 26.13
C LYS A 164 3.72 5.67 25.25
N ARG A 165 4.83 6.40 25.29
CA ARG A 165 5.12 7.46 24.34
C ARG A 165 5.66 6.86 23.06
N PHE A 166 5.18 7.32 21.92
CA PHE A 166 5.65 6.92 20.61
C PHE A 166 5.43 8.06 19.60
N TYR A 167 6.09 7.95 18.47
CA TYR A 167 6.00 8.93 17.41
C TYR A 167 5.32 8.33 16.20
N THR A 168 4.65 9.20 15.45
CA THR A 168 4.06 8.84 14.15
C THR A 168 4.57 9.77 13.07
N MET A 169 4.78 9.26 11.86
CA MET A 169 5.04 10.03 10.66
C MET A 169 4.09 9.60 9.56
N THR A 170 3.30 10.52 9.05
CA THR A 170 2.63 10.33 7.77
C THR A 170 3.38 11.06 6.68
N ALA A 171 3.57 10.41 5.53
CA ALA A 171 4.16 11.02 4.36
C ALA A 171 3.39 10.55 3.12
N ASP A 172 2.63 11.46 2.51
CA ASP A 172 1.70 11.17 1.44
C ASP A 172 1.79 12.24 0.33
N GLY A 173 1.03 12.07 -0.74
CA GLY A 173 0.90 13.08 -1.78
C GLY A 173 0.30 14.36 -1.21
N PHE A 174 -0.91 14.28 -0.72
CA PHE A 174 -1.61 15.34 0.00
C PHE A 174 -2.86 14.80 0.70
N GLY A 175 -3.29 15.49 1.75
CA GLY A 175 -4.53 15.22 2.46
C GLY A 175 -4.81 16.33 3.45
N ASP A 176 -6.04 16.86 3.46
CA ASP A 176 -6.51 17.88 4.41
C ASP A 176 -5.63 19.15 4.50
N GLY A 177 -4.92 19.49 3.41
CA GLY A 177 -4.12 20.72 3.28
C GLY A 177 -2.62 20.57 3.56
N TYR A 178 -2.13 19.38 3.86
CA TYR A 178 -0.70 19.08 4.02
C TYR A 178 -0.32 17.71 3.42
N SER A 179 0.97 17.48 3.25
CA SER A 179 1.48 16.25 2.64
C SER A 179 2.12 15.30 3.65
N GLY A 180 2.34 15.75 4.88
CA GLY A 180 2.92 14.92 5.92
C GLY A 180 2.83 15.57 7.29
N ARG A 181 2.82 14.71 8.31
CA ARG A 181 2.74 15.11 9.70
C ARG A 181 3.58 14.21 10.59
N ILE A 182 4.39 14.81 11.48
CA ILE A 182 4.99 14.13 12.62
C ILE A 182 4.18 14.48 13.86
N SER A 183 3.81 13.46 14.64
CA SER A 183 3.11 13.66 15.91
C SER A 183 3.74 12.83 17.02
N LEU A 184 3.70 13.35 18.25
CA LEU A 184 3.97 12.63 19.47
C LEU A 184 2.65 12.11 20.04
N PHE A 185 2.64 10.87 20.47
CA PHE A 185 1.53 10.24 21.17
C PHE A 185 1.92 9.92 22.63
N HIS A 186 1.00 10.20 23.54
CA HIS A 186 1.03 9.76 24.94
C HIS A 186 -0.12 8.78 25.16
N GLY A 187 0.16 7.48 24.92
CA GLY A 187 -0.93 6.54 24.71
C GLY A 187 -1.65 6.79 23.36
N ILE A 188 -2.61 5.95 23.03
CA ILE A 188 -3.34 6.03 21.75
C ILE A 188 -4.36 7.18 21.70
N ASP A 189 -4.75 7.72 22.82
CA ASP A 189 -5.83 8.68 23.00
C ASP A 189 -5.37 10.13 23.04
N GLU A 190 -4.09 10.40 23.24
CA GLU A 190 -3.55 11.75 23.33
C GLU A 190 -2.43 11.97 22.33
N SER A 191 -2.64 12.88 21.39
CA SER A 191 -1.65 13.17 20.33
C SER A 191 -1.41 14.65 20.13
N TYR A 192 -0.13 14.98 19.86
CA TYR A 192 0.34 16.34 19.64
C TYR A 192 1.05 16.42 18.29
N PRO A 193 0.55 17.18 17.31
CA PRO A 193 1.27 17.43 16.08
C PRO A 193 2.52 18.25 16.36
N ILE A 194 3.68 17.77 15.93
CA ILE A 194 4.98 18.43 16.06
C ILE A 194 5.29 19.25 14.82
N SER A 195 5.03 18.66 13.65
CA SER A 195 5.49 19.20 12.37
C SER A 195 4.57 18.80 11.23
N GLN A 196 4.32 19.73 10.29
CA GLN A 196 3.46 19.52 9.11
C GLN A 196 4.10 20.15 7.86
N ILE A 197 4.10 19.42 6.74
CA ILE A 197 4.69 19.87 5.47
C ILE A 197 3.60 20.32 4.50
N ARG A 198 3.81 21.45 3.80
CA ARG A 198 2.91 21.93 2.74
C ARG A 198 2.75 20.90 1.62
N VAL A 199 1.60 20.96 0.92
CA VAL A 199 1.32 20.11 -0.23
C VAL A 199 2.39 20.27 -1.32
N ILE A 200 2.79 21.49 -1.66
CA ILE A 200 3.77 21.74 -2.73
C ILE A 200 5.21 21.38 -2.35
N ASP A 201 5.50 21.20 -1.06
CA ASP A 201 6.79 20.71 -0.57
C ASP A 201 6.82 19.19 -0.43
N SER A 202 5.81 18.49 -0.95
CA SER A 202 5.64 17.05 -0.84
C SER A 202 6.72 16.28 -1.61
N PRO A 203 7.60 15.52 -0.95
CA PRO A 203 8.51 14.63 -1.65
C PRO A 203 7.75 13.50 -2.37
N ALA A 204 6.56 13.11 -1.89
CA ALA A 204 5.72 12.13 -2.56
C ALA A 204 5.20 12.62 -3.91
N LEU A 205 4.70 13.87 -3.98
CA LEU A 205 4.24 14.45 -5.26
C LEU A 205 5.38 14.60 -6.25
N ILE A 206 6.56 15.06 -5.80
CA ILE A 206 7.71 15.19 -6.69
C ILE A 206 8.13 13.82 -7.22
N TYR A 207 8.15 12.80 -6.37
CA TYR A 207 8.43 11.42 -6.77
C TYR A 207 7.41 10.90 -7.79
N GLN A 208 6.13 11.13 -7.54
CA GLN A 208 5.03 10.80 -8.45
C GLN A 208 5.19 11.48 -9.82
N PHE A 209 5.50 12.79 -9.83
CA PHE A 209 5.68 13.54 -11.08
C PHE A 209 6.91 13.08 -11.87
N PHE A 210 8.00 12.70 -11.19
CA PHE A 210 9.12 12.01 -11.83
C PHE A 210 8.68 10.70 -12.45
N THR A 211 7.87 9.91 -11.74
CA THR A 211 7.32 8.64 -12.26
C THR A 211 6.56 8.88 -13.58
N GLY A 212 5.67 9.88 -13.60
CA GLY A 212 4.93 10.23 -14.81
C GLY A 212 5.81 10.77 -15.93
N ALA A 213 6.78 11.63 -15.60
CA ALA A 213 7.70 12.23 -16.58
C ALA A 213 8.67 11.19 -17.19
N LEU A 214 8.98 10.11 -16.44
CA LEU A 214 9.68 8.91 -16.93
C LEU A 214 8.76 7.97 -17.74
N GLN A 215 7.58 8.43 -18.16
CA GLN A 215 6.56 7.69 -18.92
C GLN A 215 5.98 6.47 -18.18
N PHE A 216 6.16 6.37 -16.88
CA PHE A 216 5.47 5.38 -16.05
C PHE A 216 4.10 5.90 -15.60
N LYS A 217 3.28 5.01 -15.05
CA LYS A 217 1.95 5.37 -14.57
C LYS A 217 2.03 5.90 -13.14
N GLU A 218 1.70 7.18 -12.95
CA GLU A 218 1.57 7.81 -11.64
C GLU A 218 0.60 7.02 -10.75
N HIS A 219 0.83 6.98 -9.44
CA HIS A 219 0.09 6.24 -8.41
C HIS A 219 0.15 4.69 -8.55
N GLN A 220 0.98 4.15 -9.46
CA GLN A 220 1.08 2.70 -9.66
C GLN A 220 2.51 2.19 -9.82
N HIS A 221 3.38 3.00 -10.42
CA HIS A 221 4.70 2.55 -10.87
C HIS A 221 5.86 3.24 -10.14
N GLU A 222 5.62 3.93 -9.01
CA GLU A 222 6.67 4.56 -8.18
C GLU A 222 7.69 3.52 -7.71
N GLY A 223 7.23 2.31 -7.40
CA GLY A 223 8.11 1.19 -7.05
C GLY A 223 9.07 0.78 -8.17
N LYS A 224 8.70 0.96 -9.47
CA LYS A 224 9.60 0.73 -10.60
C LYS A 224 10.72 1.77 -10.62
N VAL A 225 10.42 3.03 -10.30
CA VAL A 225 11.42 4.09 -10.18
C VAL A 225 12.37 3.81 -9.03
N THR A 226 11.86 3.35 -7.86
CA THR A 226 12.70 2.91 -6.73
C THR A 226 13.65 1.77 -7.12
N GLY A 227 13.12 0.76 -7.84
CA GLY A 227 13.95 -0.34 -8.35
C GLY A 227 15.00 0.12 -9.37
N LEU A 228 14.62 1.00 -10.28
CA LEU A 228 15.51 1.54 -11.31
C LEU A 228 16.67 2.35 -10.70
N ALA A 229 16.43 3.07 -9.61
CA ALA A 229 17.43 3.88 -8.91
C ALA A 229 18.65 3.05 -8.46
N ALA A 230 18.47 1.81 -8.05
CA ALA A 230 19.56 0.95 -7.57
C ALA A 230 20.63 0.67 -8.64
N HIS A 231 20.30 0.76 -9.94
CA HIS A 231 21.27 0.59 -11.01
C HIS A 231 22.30 1.73 -11.10
N CYS A 232 22.04 2.88 -10.45
CA CYS A 232 22.98 4.01 -10.38
C CYS A 232 23.84 4.04 -9.12
N GLU A 233 23.54 3.23 -8.07
CA GLU A 233 24.17 3.34 -6.75
C GLU A 233 25.70 3.21 -6.77
N LYS A 234 26.26 2.43 -7.70
CA LYS A 234 27.72 2.25 -7.84
C LYS A 234 28.44 3.45 -8.44
N ASN A 235 27.76 4.32 -9.20
CA ASN A 235 28.34 5.52 -9.80
C ASN A 235 27.35 6.68 -9.79
N PRO A 236 27.06 7.26 -8.60
CA PRO A 236 25.99 8.24 -8.43
C PRO A 236 26.36 9.67 -8.87
N LYS A 237 27.58 9.93 -9.32
CA LYS A 237 28.08 11.32 -9.55
C LYS A 237 27.13 12.15 -10.41
N LYS A 238 26.74 11.66 -11.59
CA LYS A 238 25.83 12.37 -12.48
C LYS A 238 24.42 12.49 -11.90
N ALA A 239 23.95 11.47 -11.20
CA ALA A 239 22.65 11.53 -10.54
C ALA A 239 22.64 12.56 -9.41
N MET A 240 23.75 12.75 -8.70
CA MET A 240 23.88 13.81 -7.69
C MET A 240 23.88 15.21 -8.34
N GLU A 241 24.44 15.38 -9.53
CA GLU A 241 24.28 16.63 -10.28
C GLU A 241 22.81 16.94 -10.55
N VAL A 242 22.02 15.93 -10.98
CA VAL A 242 20.56 16.05 -11.18
C VAL A 242 19.84 16.41 -9.87
N TYR A 243 20.23 15.80 -8.76
CA TYR A 243 19.66 16.11 -7.44
C TYR A 243 19.87 17.60 -7.07
N HIS A 244 21.08 18.13 -7.21
CA HIS A 244 21.38 19.54 -6.92
C HIS A 244 20.66 20.48 -7.90
N ASP A 245 20.61 20.13 -9.19
CA ASP A 245 19.84 20.86 -10.20
C ASP A 245 18.34 20.90 -9.87
N LEU A 246 17.78 19.78 -9.37
CA LEU A 246 16.37 19.72 -8.96
C LEU A 246 16.09 20.67 -7.80
N LEU A 247 16.92 20.64 -6.77
CA LEU A 247 16.80 21.57 -5.65
C LEU A 247 16.87 23.02 -6.13
N LYS A 248 17.85 23.35 -6.96
CA LYS A 248 18.02 24.70 -7.50
C LYS A 248 16.81 25.14 -8.34
N THR A 249 16.24 24.24 -9.13
CA THR A 249 15.04 24.51 -9.94
C THR A 249 13.82 24.84 -9.10
N LEU A 250 13.65 24.17 -7.97
CA LEU A 250 12.45 24.28 -7.13
C LEU A 250 12.59 25.28 -5.98
N THR A 251 13.83 25.54 -5.50
CA THR A 251 14.07 26.35 -4.30
C THR A 251 15.01 27.52 -4.51
N GLY A 252 15.67 27.61 -5.67
CA GLY A 252 16.75 28.55 -5.95
C GLY A 252 18.09 28.18 -5.27
N LYS A 253 18.16 27.10 -4.50
CA LYS A 253 19.35 26.61 -3.77
C LYS A 253 19.71 25.21 -4.23
N ASP A 254 20.98 24.87 -4.23
CA ASP A 254 21.49 23.57 -4.64
C ASP A 254 21.63 22.56 -3.47
N GLU A 255 21.36 23.00 -2.23
CA GLU A 255 21.36 22.16 -1.03
C GLU A 255 20.09 22.38 -0.21
N LEU A 256 19.74 21.40 0.63
CA LEU A 256 18.66 21.53 1.61
C LEU A 256 19.06 22.56 2.67
N GLY A 257 18.08 23.35 3.08
CA GLY A 257 18.22 24.22 4.24
C GLY A 257 18.06 23.47 5.56
N GLU A 258 18.05 24.21 6.65
CA GLU A 258 17.74 23.69 7.97
C GLU A 258 16.24 23.30 8.06
N ALA A 259 15.95 22.16 8.66
CA ALA A 259 14.60 21.74 8.97
C ALA A 259 14.10 22.43 10.24
N ILE A 260 12.87 22.97 10.20
CA ILE A 260 12.27 23.76 11.28
C ILE A 260 10.83 23.27 11.52
N ASN A 261 10.49 22.96 12.77
CA ASN A 261 9.19 22.38 13.13
C ASN A 261 8.02 23.36 12.95
N VAL A 262 8.21 24.65 13.17
CA VAL A 262 7.21 25.69 12.87
C VAL A 262 7.88 26.77 12.04
N TYR A 263 7.49 26.89 10.78
CA TYR A 263 8.10 27.81 9.84
C TYR A 263 7.17 28.95 9.44
N LYS A 264 5.93 28.67 9.03
CA LYS A 264 5.01 29.64 8.46
C LYS A 264 3.54 29.27 8.67
N THR A 265 2.72 30.28 8.93
CA THR A 265 1.27 30.16 8.93
C THR A 265 0.70 30.65 7.59
N GLU A 266 -0.14 29.87 6.94
CA GLU A 266 -0.84 30.23 5.71
C GLU A 266 -2.35 30.00 5.87
N THR A 267 -3.15 30.85 5.21
CA THR A 267 -4.60 30.66 5.13
C THR A 267 -4.97 30.30 3.69
N LEU A 268 -5.48 29.09 3.50
CA LEU A 268 -5.90 28.55 2.21
C LEU A 268 -7.38 28.18 2.26
N ASN A 269 -8.18 28.69 1.34
CA ASN A 269 -9.63 28.45 1.28
C ASN A 269 -10.35 28.68 2.62
N GLY A 270 -9.95 29.72 3.36
CA GLY A 270 -10.53 30.10 4.65
C GLY A 270 -10.08 29.26 5.85
N LYS A 271 -9.21 28.27 5.66
CA LYS A 271 -8.59 27.48 6.73
C LYS A 271 -7.15 27.91 6.97
N THR A 272 -6.76 27.98 8.23
CA THR A 272 -5.40 28.35 8.65
C THR A 272 -4.58 27.11 8.94
N PHE A 273 -3.39 27.02 8.34
CA PHE A 273 -2.42 25.94 8.51
C PHE A 273 -1.10 26.48 9.06
N ASN A 274 -0.49 25.71 9.95
CA ASN A 274 0.87 25.95 10.44
C ASN A 274 1.80 24.93 9.80
N TYR A 275 2.69 25.40 8.94
CA TYR A 275 3.62 24.56 8.22
C TYR A 275 5.01 24.57 8.84
N SER A 276 5.70 23.46 8.70
CA SER A 276 7.10 23.27 9.00
C SER A 276 7.90 23.18 7.70
N THR A 277 9.23 23.16 7.81
CA THR A 277 10.07 22.84 6.66
C THR A 277 11.02 21.68 6.99
N SER A 278 11.15 20.79 6.03
CA SER A 278 12.18 19.75 6.00
C SER A 278 13.55 20.27 5.53
N GLY A 279 13.74 21.60 5.48
CA GLY A 279 14.85 22.24 4.75
C GLY A 279 14.60 22.33 3.24
N PHE A 280 13.55 21.70 2.75
CA PHE A 280 13.02 21.84 1.39
C PHE A 280 11.79 22.73 1.42
N TRP A 281 11.83 23.84 0.68
CA TRP A 281 10.73 24.81 0.58
C TRP A 281 10.68 25.33 -0.83
N VAL A 282 9.63 24.98 -1.56
CA VAL A 282 9.43 25.39 -2.95
C VAL A 282 9.24 26.89 -3.04
N ASP A 283 10.03 27.55 -3.88
CA ASP A 283 9.82 28.95 -4.27
C ASP A 283 8.82 29.00 -5.44
N GLU A 284 7.62 29.46 -5.14
CA GLU A 284 6.51 29.53 -6.10
C GLU A 284 6.81 30.42 -7.31
N ASN A 285 7.74 31.40 -7.16
CA ASN A 285 8.15 32.26 -8.26
C ASN A 285 8.95 31.53 -9.33
N LEU A 286 9.56 30.40 -8.97
CA LEU A 286 10.34 29.55 -9.90
C LEU A 286 9.47 28.53 -10.66
N LEU A 287 8.22 28.32 -10.22
CA LEU A 287 7.31 27.35 -10.84
C LEU A 287 6.79 27.85 -12.19
N LEU A 288 6.72 26.97 -13.17
CA LEU A 288 6.15 27.26 -14.48
C LEU A 288 4.68 27.72 -14.37
N PRO A 289 4.24 28.60 -15.28
CA PRO A 289 2.85 29.04 -15.31
C PRO A 289 1.91 27.89 -15.75
N LEU A 290 0.61 28.10 -15.48
CA LEU A 290 -0.44 27.24 -15.99
C LEU A 290 -0.67 27.43 -17.49
N THR A 291 -1.05 26.36 -18.20
CA THR A 291 -1.66 26.44 -19.52
C THR A 291 -3.07 27.05 -19.41
N ASP A 292 -3.66 27.52 -20.51
CA ASP A 292 -5.01 28.08 -20.48
C ASP A 292 -6.06 27.04 -20.10
N GLU A 293 -5.90 25.79 -20.54
CA GLU A 293 -6.74 24.66 -20.11
C GLU A 293 -6.65 24.43 -18.60
N GLN A 294 -5.45 24.45 -18.03
CA GLN A 294 -5.25 24.28 -16.59
C GLN A 294 -5.85 25.40 -15.77
N LYS A 295 -5.84 26.66 -16.28
CA LYS A 295 -6.53 27.78 -15.62
C LYS A 295 -8.03 27.55 -15.52
N GLU A 296 -8.66 26.96 -16.52
CA GLU A 296 -10.08 26.58 -16.45
C GLU A 296 -10.32 25.44 -15.45
N MET A 297 -9.42 24.46 -15.39
CA MET A 297 -9.51 23.37 -14.39
C MET A 297 -9.45 23.91 -12.96
N VAL A 298 -8.58 24.88 -12.68
CA VAL A 298 -8.44 25.51 -11.36
C VAL A 298 -9.75 26.18 -10.92
N LYS A 299 -10.46 26.88 -11.83
CA LYS A 299 -11.72 27.57 -11.51
C LYS A 299 -12.82 26.63 -11.03
N THR A 300 -12.78 25.36 -11.44
CA THR A 300 -13.81 24.37 -11.12
C THR A 300 -13.37 23.36 -10.06
N SER A 301 -12.11 23.44 -9.62
CA SER A 301 -11.53 22.49 -8.65
C SER A 301 -11.90 22.90 -7.21
N THR A 302 -12.23 21.91 -6.41
CA THR A 302 -12.38 22.06 -4.95
C THR A 302 -11.09 21.71 -4.19
N ILE A 303 -10.06 21.27 -4.91
CA ILE A 303 -8.77 20.84 -4.33
C ILE A 303 -8.04 22.04 -3.74
N ILE A 304 -7.70 21.95 -2.47
CA ILE A 304 -6.90 22.97 -1.78
C ILE A 304 -5.54 23.07 -2.49
N ASP A 305 -5.16 24.29 -2.88
CA ASP A 305 -3.87 24.57 -3.50
C ASP A 305 -3.63 23.94 -4.89
N PHE A 306 -4.72 23.66 -5.63
CA PHE A 306 -4.64 22.96 -6.94
C PHE A 306 -3.84 23.72 -8.00
N GLU A 307 -3.85 25.05 -7.96
CA GLU A 307 -3.02 25.86 -8.85
C GLU A 307 -1.53 25.56 -8.66
N ARG A 308 -1.06 25.63 -7.41
CA ARG A 308 0.36 25.35 -7.09
C ARG A 308 0.74 23.91 -7.41
N PHE A 309 -0.16 22.96 -7.15
CA PHE A 309 0.02 21.55 -7.54
C PHE A 309 0.28 21.40 -9.05
N LEU A 310 -0.54 22.01 -9.91
CA LEU A 310 -0.37 21.94 -11.36
C LEU A 310 0.91 22.63 -11.84
N ARG A 311 1.26 23.77 -11.26
CA ARG A 311 2.51 24.49 -11.58
C ARG A 311 3.73 23.68 -11.19
N LEU A 312 3.73 23.05 -10.03
CA LEU A 312 4.78 22.13 -9.58
C LEU A 312 4.91 20.95 -10.55
N LYS A 313 3.79 20.33 -10.92
CA LYS A 313 3.76 19.23 -11.90
C LYS A 313 4.40 19.64 -13.23
N ASN A 314 4.00 20.77 -13.81
CA ASN A 314 4.56 21.29 -15.06
C ASN A 314 6.08 21.47 -14.96
N THR A 315 6.54 22.04 -13.83
CA THR A 315 7.97 22.31 -13.59
C THR A 315 8.77 21.02 -13.53
N VAL A 316 8.31 20.03 -12.77
CA VAL A 316 8.99 18.74 -12.62
C VAL A 316 8.99 17.96 -13.94
N TYR A 317 7.86 17.93 -14.66
CA TYR A 317 7.79 17.25 -15.95
C TYR A 317 8.78 17.85 -16.95
N LYS A 318 8.79 19.17 -17.07
CA LYS A 318 9.76 19.84 -17.96
C LYS A 318 11.21 19.56 -17.53
N PHE A 319 11.50 19.61 -16.24
CA PHE A 319 12.81 19.31 -15.68
C PHE A 319 13.33 17.93 -16.12
N VAL A 320 12.48 16.90 -16.04
CA VAL A 320 12.84 15.54 -16.42
C VAL A 320 12.94 15.38 -17.95
N GLN A 321 11.96 15.90 -18.69
CA GLN A 321 11.92 15.79 -20.16
C GLN A 321 13.13 16.47 -20.82
N ASP A 322 13.55 17.65 -20.35
CA ASP A 322 14.73 18.35 -20.85
C ASP A 322 16.04 17.55 -20.67
N ARG A 323 16.03 16.52 -19.81
CA ARG A 323 17.18 15.67 -19.50
C ARG A 323 17.16 14.33 -20.19
N LEU A 324 15.97 13.81 -20.51
CA LEU A 324 15.80 12.53 -21.22
C LEU A 324 16.02 12.62 -22.73
N GLY A 325 15.82 13.81 -23.33
CA GLY A 325 15.82 13.98 -24.78
C GLY A 325 14.52 13.51 -25.45
N ASN A 326 14.46 13.71 -26.79
CA ASN A 326 13.25 13.44 -27.58
C ASN A 326 13.10 11.95 -27.96
N ASN A 327 14.20 11.20 -27.95
CA ASN A 327 14.24 9.79 -28.37
C ASN A 327 14.07 8.80 -27.21
N TYR A 328 13.72 9.28 -26.01
CA TYR A 328 13.48 8.42 -24.87
C TYR A 328 12.16 7.66 -24.98
N ASN A 329 12.24 6.34 -24.77
CA ASN A 329 11.09 5.46 -24.59
C ASN A 329 11.33 4.54 -23.38
N LYS A 330 10.40 4.52 -22.42
CA LYS A 330 10.50 3.69 -21.20
C LYS A 330 10.60 2.18 -21.51
N ASP A 331 10.02 1.73 -22.62
CA ASP A 331 9.99 0.30 -22.97
C ASP A 331 11.40 -0.20 -23.40
N ASP A 332 12.31 0.69 -23.71
CA ASP A 332 13.70 0.39 -24.06
C ASP A 332 14.63 0.26 -22.84
N ILE A 333 14.16 0.59 -21.63
CA ILE A 333 15.01 0.64 -20.43
C ILE A 333 15.70 -0.70 -20.17
N LEU A 334 14.96 -1.80 -20.28
CA LEU A 334 15.50 -3.14 -20.01
C LEU A 334 16.61 -3.49 -21.01
N ASP A 335 16.43 -3.16 -22.28
CA ASP A 335 17.41 -3.40 -23.32
C ASP A 335 18.64 -2.50 -23.14
N MET A 336 18.45 -1.24 -22.75
CA MET A 336 19.58 -0.36 -22.40
C MET A 336 20.36 -0.85 -21.19
N LEU A 337 19.68 -1.33 -20.12
CA LEU A 337 20.32 -1.89 -18.94
C LEU A 337 21.10 -3.17 -19.24
N ASN A 338 20.62 -3.97 -20.18
CA ASN A 338 21.27 -5.22 -20.63
C ASN A 338 22.27 -5.02 -21.77
N HIS A 339 22.52 -3.76 -22.17
CA HIS A 339 23.39 -3.39 -23.30
C HIS A 339 22.94 -3.95 -24.67
N ASN A 340 21.66 -4.29 -24.82
CA ASN A 340 21.05 -4.73 -26.09
C ASN A 340 20.65 -3.53 -26.96
N LYS A 341 20.54 -2.35 -26.37
CA LYS A 341 20.23 -1.09 -27.05
C LYS A 341 21.16 0.03 -26.57
N GLU A 342 21.64 0.83 -27.50
CA GLU A 342 22.46 2.01 -27.19
C GLU A 342 21.64 3.10 -26.52
N ILE A 343 22.26 3.86 -25.60
CA ILE A 343 21.66 5.04 -24.99
C ILE A 343 21.58 6.14 -26.07
N PRO A 344 20.41 6.74 -26.31
CA PRO A 344 20.24 7.82 -27.29
C PRO A 344 21.23 8.98 -27.06
N SER A 345 21.85 9.47 -28.13
CA SER A 345 22.89 10.51 -28.05
C SER A 345 22.37 11.88 -27.59
N ASP A 346 21.06 12.14 -27.70
CA ASP A 346 20.38 13.34 -27.20
C ASP A 346 19.97 13.23 -25.72
N MET A 347 20.14 12.04 -25.10
CA MET A 347 19.85 11.80 -23.67
C MET A 347 21.01 12.34 -22.82
N LYS A 348 20.78 13.43 -22.10
CA LYS A 348 21.76 14.01 -21.20
C LYS A 348 22.02 13.18 -19.94
N TYR A 349 20.94 12.60 -19.38
CA TYR A 349 20.97 11.71 -18.22
C TYR A 349 20.09 10.48 -18.49
N THR A 350 20.56 9.33 -18.02
CA THR A 350 19.83 8.08 -18.16
C THR A 350 18.61 8.03 -17.22
N PRO A 351 17.60 7.18 -17.53
CA PRO A 351 16.44 7.02 -16.65
C PRO A 351 16.81 6.58 -15.23
N TRP A 352 17.85 5.75 -15.06
CA TRP A 352 18.29 5.32 -13.72
C TRP A 352 19.08 6.40 -12.96
N GLU A 353 19.77 7.33 -13.64
CA GLU A 353 20.36 8.50 -13.00
C GLU A 353 19.27 9.46 -12.48
N LEU A 354 18.21 9.69 -13.26
CA LEU A 354 17.05 10.47 -12.85
C LEU A 354 16.27 9.78 -11.71
N ALA A 355 16.07 8.47 -11.80
CA ALA A 355 15.43 7.69 -10.75
C ALA A 355 16.22 7.74 -9.42
N TYR A 356 17.55 7.65 -9.49
CA TYR A 356 18.41 7.77 -8.32
C TYR A 356 18.35 9.17 -7.72
N ALA A 357 18.35 10.21 -8.55
CA ALA A 357 18.27 11.59 -8.07
C ALA A 357 16.98 11.85 -7.27
N VAL A 358 15.81 11.40 -7.75
CA VAL A 358 14.55 11.57 -7.02
C VAL A 358 14.46 10.66 -5.79
N GLN A 359 15.07 9.48 -5.83
CA GLN A 359 15.18 8.61 -4.67
C GLN A 359 15.99 9.27 -3.55
N VAL A 360 17.18 9.78 -3.87
CA VAL A 360 18.02 10.52 -2.92
C VAL A 360 17.34 11.80 -2.43
N PHE A 361 16.61 12.49 -3.31
CA PHE A 361 15.82 13.66 -2.93
C PHE A 361 14.78 13.29 -1.86
N ALA A 362 13.96 12.26 -2.09
CA ALA A 362 12.95 11.83 -1.12
C ALA A 362 13.57 11.37 0.21
N GLU A 363 14.65 10.58 0.16
CA GLU A 363 15.39 10.14 1.34
C GLU A 363 15.92 11.33 2.15
N LYS A 364 16.65 12.25 1.50
CA LYS A 364 17.28 13.39 2.20
C LYS A 364 16.23 14.35 2.78
N VAL A 365 15.13 14.63 2.08
CA VAL A 365 14.06 15.50 2.57
C VAL A 365 13.43 14.90 3.82
N ILE A 366 13.07 13.61 3.80
CA ILE A 366 12.46 12.95 4.97
C ILE A 366 13.45 12.82 6.14
N LEU A 367 14.69 12.41 5.89
CA LEU A 367 15.69 12.28 6.94
C LEU A 367 16.06 13.63 7.59
N ASN A 368 16.14 14.70 6.79
CA ASN A 368 16.34 16.04 7.29
C ASN A 368 15.14 16.51 8.13
N TRP A 369 13.92 16.22 7.69
CA TRP A 369 12.70 16.51 8.44
C TRP A 369 12.67 15.81 9.80
N LEU A 370 12.99 14.52 9.83
CA LEU A 370 13.12 13.76 11.08
C LEU A 370 14.25 14.31 11.98
N SER A 371 15.29 14.91 11.40
CA SER A 371 16.39 15.47 12.18
C SER A 371 16.01 16.69 13.02
N ALA A 372 14.96 17.41 12.65
CA ALA A 372 14.43 18.56 13.39
C ALA A 372 13.63 18.15 14.64
N THR A 373 13.29 16.89 14.78
CA THR A 373 12.56 16.36 15.93
C THR A 373 13.54 15.76 16.93
N ASP A 374 13.45 16.23 18.17
CA ASP A 374 14.21 15.67 19.29
C ASP A 374 13.49 14.42 19.80
N PHE A 375 13.85 13.26 19.26
CA PHE A 375 13.31 11.98 19.67
C PHE A 375 13.96 11.52 20.97
N GLU A 376 13.15 10.96 21.86
CA GLU A 376 13.66 10.37 23.11
C GLU A 376 14.48 9.10 22.81
N ASP A 377 15.42 8.76 23.71
CA ASP A 377 16.13 7.49 23.64
C ASP A 377 15.14 6.33 23.70
N GLY A 378 15.31 5.34 22.81
CA GLY A 378 14.38 4.22 22.71
C GLY A 378 13.07 4.56 22.00
N ALA A 379 13.03 5.65 21.23
CA ALA A 379 11.84 6.06 20.50
C ALA A 379 11.34 4.97 19.54
N VAL A 380 10.02 4.87 19.44
CA VAL A 380 9.33 4.01 18.47
C VAL A 380 8.61 4.88 17.46
N LEU A 381 8.74 4.55 16.17
CA LEU A 381 8.14 5.28 15.07
C LEU A 381 7.12 4.42 14.31
N TYR A 382 5.89 4.89 14.20
CA TYR A 382 4.88 4.36 13.26
C TYR A 382 4.82 5.23 12.01
N THR A 383 4.81 4.62 10.84
CA THR A 383 4.75 5.35 9.56
C THR A 383 3.61 4.85 8.67
N ALA A 384 2.95 5.77 7.95
CA ALA A 384 1.89 5.50 6.98
C ALA A 384 1.85 6.60 5.89
N GLY A 385 1.04 6.41 4.86
CA GLY A 385 0.93 7.28 3.69
C GLY A 385 1.66 6.72 2.47
N GLY A 386 1.28 7.15 1.28
CA GLY A 386 1.75 6.58 0.02
C GLY A 386 3.27 6.59 -0.18
N LEU A 387 3.99 7.59 0.36
CA LEU A 387 5.46 7.67 0.23
C LEU A 387 6.18 6.53 0.96
N VAL A 388 5.65 6.02 2.08
CA VAL A 388 6.30 4.91 2.80
C VAL A 388 6.07 3.54 2.12
N ALA A 389 5.41 3.49 0.97
CA ALA A 389 5.52 2.36 0.05
C ALA A 389 6.93 2.22 -0.54
N ASN A 390 7.76 3.28 -0.43
CA ASN A 390 9.17 3.28 -0.78
C ASN A 390 9.98 2.55 0.31
N VAL A 391 10.18 1.26 0.09
CA VAL A 391 10.84 0.35 1.03
C VAL A 391 12.31 0.70 1.29
N LYS A 392 12.97 1.39 0.34
CA LYS A 392 14.34 1.89 0.50
C LYS A 392 14.38 3.08 1.46
N LEU A 393 13.43 4.00 1.35
CA LEU A 393 13.27 5.09 2.32
C LEU A 393 13.06 4.54 3.74
N ASN A 394 12.23 3.53 3.91
CA ASN A 394 11.98 2.91 5.22
C ASN A 394 13.26 2.29 5.80
N GLN A 395 14.08 1.65 4.96
CA GLN A 395 15.42 1.21 5.37
C GLN A 395 16.29 2.37 5.83
N ARG A 396 16.33 3.50 5.09
CA ARG A 396 17.13 4.67 5.47
C ARG A 396 16.67 5.28 6.80
N ILE A 397 15.36 5.32 7.06
CA ILE A 397 14.81 5.76 8.36
C ILE A 397 15.30 4.84 9.48
N LYS A 398 15.20 3.53 9.32
CA LYS A 398 15.71 2.52 10.26
C LYS A 398 17.21 2.70 10.50
N ASP A 399 17.99 2.91 9.46
CA ASP A 399 19.46 3.00 9.53
C ASP A 399 19.96 4.31 10.16
N THR A 400 19.09 5.29 10.47
CA THR A 400 19.47 6.48 11.27
C THR A 400 19.89 6.11 12.69
N GLY A 401 19.49 4.96 13.20
CA GLY A 401 19.73 4.53 14.58
C GLY A 401 18.98 5.35 15.64
N LYS A 402 18.01 6.19 15.23
CA LYS A 402 17.20 7.02 16.13
C LYS A 402 16.07 6.27 16.81
N PHE A 403 15.71 5.10 16.32
CA PHE A 403 14.52 4.37 16.73
C PHE A 403 14.87 2.94 17.16
N ASP A 404 14.28 2.49 18.25
CA ASP A 404 14.34 1.08 18.68
C ASP A 404 13.46 0.18 17.80
N ALA A 405 12.37 0.74 17.25
CA ALA A 405 11.52 0.05 16.27
C ALA A 405 10.91 1.04 15.26
N VAL A 406 10.79 0.59 14.01
CA VAL A 406 10.10 1.31 12.93
C VAL A 406 9.00 0.41 12.39
N PHE A 407 7.75 0.81 12.62
CA PHE A 407 6.53 0.13 12.18
C PHE A 407 5.94 0.82 10.96
N VAL A 408 6.00 0.18 9.81
CA VAL A 408 5.42 0.69 8.57
C VAL A 408 4.04 0.07 8.39
N SER A 409 2.98 0.87 8.29
CA SER A 409 1.63 0.36 8.02
C SER A 409 1.65 -0.53 6.76
N PRO A 410 1.23 -1.79 6.83
CA PRO A 410 1.23 -2.65 5.65
C PRO A 410 0.29 -2.18 4.53
N PRO A 411 -0.97 -1.76 4.82
CA PRO A 411 -1.80 -1.04 3.88
C PRO A 411 -1.44 0.46 3.96
N MET A 412 -0.21 0.82 3.50
CA MET A 412 0.36 2.14 3.72
C MET A 412 -0.36 3.24 2.93
N GLY A 413 -1.00 2.91 1.82
CA GLY A 413 -1.74 3.86 0.98
C GLY A 413 -3.14 4.18 1.50
N ASP A 414 -3.95 4.82 0.65
CA ASP A 414 -5.30 5.26 1.01
C ASP A 414 -6.21 4.08 1.40
N GLU A 415 -5.97 2.88 0.84
CA GLU A 415 -6.74 1.69 1.20
C GLU A 415 -6.71 1.39 2.70
N GLY A 416 -5.60 1.68 3.36
CA GLY A 416 -5.44 1.48 4.81
C GLY A 416 -6.33 2.38 5.65
N THR A 417 -6.72 3.54 5.13
CA THR A 417 -7.52 4.53 5.88
C THR A 417 -8.89 3.99 6.29
N ALA A 418 -9.42 2.96 5.60
CA ALA A 418 -10.65 2.29 6.02
C ALA A 418 -10.50 1.63 7.41
N ILE A 419 -9.41 0.89 7.64
CA ILE A 419 -9.08 0.34 8.96
C ILE A 419 -8.90 1.47 9.97
N GLY A 420 -8.12 2.49 9.58
CA GLY A 420 -7.84 3.63 10.44
C GLY A 420 -9.09 4.38 10.88
N CYS A 421 -10.05 4.59 9.98
CA CYS A 421 -11.33 5.22 10.30
C CYS A 421 -12.13 4.45 11.36
N ALA A 422 -12.31 3.14 11.14
CA ALA A 422 -13.09 2.30 12.04
C ALA A 422 -12.43 2.22 13.43
N PHE A 423 -11.11 2.04 13.46
CA PHE A 423 -10.36 1.94 14.70
C PHE A 423 -10.29 3.28 15.45
N TYR A 424 -10.04 4.39 14.75
CA TYR A 424 -10.06 5.73 15.35
C TYR A 424 -11.40 6.01 16.03
N ARG A 425 -12.50 5.69 15.36
CA ARG A 425 -13.82 5.92 15.91
C ARG A 425 -14.09 5.10 17.16
N TYR A 426 -13.60 3.87 17.19
CA TYR A 426 -13.65 3.04 18.39
C TYR A 426 -12.88 3.68 19.56
N ILE A 427 -11.68 4.20 19.33
CA ILE A 427 -10.88 4.90 20.36
C ILE A 427 -11.62 6.15 20.85
N GLU A 428 -12.24 6.93 19.97
CA GLU A 428 -13.06 8.10 20.38
C GLU A 428 -14.24 7.69 21.28
N ASP A 429 -14.87 6.57 21.01
CA ASP A 429 -15.95 6.05 21.87
C ASP A 429 -15.43 5.57 23.24
N LEU A 430 -14.24 4.98 23.29
CA LEU A 430 -13.58 4.61 24.55
C LEU A 430 -13.21 5.84 25.38
N LYS A 431 -12.68 6.91 24.75
CA LYS A 431 -12.42 8.20 25.42
C LYS A 431 -13.67 8.76 26.06
N ALA A 432 -14.79 8.77 25.34
CA ALA A 432 -16.06 9.27 25.84
C ALA A 432 -16.58 8.49 27.07
N THR A 433 -16.08 7.30 27.34
CA THR A 433 -16.45 6.44 28.48
C THR A 433 -15.33 6.27 29.50
N ASP A 434 -14.21 6.99 29.35
CA ASP A 434 -12.98 6.88 30.17
C ASP A 434 -12.42 5.44 30.25
N SER A 435 -12.60 4.67 29.18
CA SER A 435 -12.28 3.23 29.13
C SER A 435 -11.04 2.91 28.25
N VAL A 436 -10.28 3.91 27.79
CA VAL A 436 -9.13 3.72 26.88
C VAL A 436 -8.02 2.87 27.51
N HIS A 437 -7.87 2.97 28.82
CA HIS A 437 -6.84 2.24 29.58
C HIS A 437 -7.25 0.83 30.01
N ASP A 438 -8.47 0.39 29.67
CA ASP A 438 -8.91 -0.96 29.95
C ASP A 438 -8.30 -1.95 28.93
N SER A 439 -7.26 -2.65 29.38
CA SER A 439 -6.51 -3.62 28.56
C SER A 439 -7.37 -4.75 27.96
N VAL A 440 -8.55 -4.99 28.51
CA VAL A 440 -9.50 -6.00 28.01
C VAL A 440 -10.20 -5.52 26.73
N ALA A 441 -10.39 -4.18 26.56
CA ALA A 441 -11.07 -3.61 25.40
C ALA A 441 -10.25 -3.72 24.11
N LEU A 442 -8.92 -3.87 24.19
CA LEU A 442 -7.98 -3.83 23.08
C LEU A 442 -7.28 -5.19 22.80
N LYS A 443 -7.71 -6.26 23.45
CA LYS A 443 -7.04 -7.58 23.49
C LYS A 443 -6.93 -8.31 22.14
N TYR A 444 -7.67 -7.88 21.10
CA TYR A 444 -7.87 -8.68 19.89
C TYR A 444 -7.48 -7.95 18.60
N VAL A 445 -6.60 -6.99 18.72
CA VAL A 445 -6.09 -6.28 17.55
C VAL A 445 -4.70 -6.83 17.25
N GLY A 446 -4.44 -7.32 16.06
CA GLY A 446 -3.16 -7.95 15.71
C GLY A 446 -2.95 -8.07 14.20
N PRO A 447 -1.83 -8.62 13.78
CA PRO A 447 -1.37 -8.67 12.38
C PRO A 447 -2.29 -9.46 11.42
N ASN A 448 -3.22 -10.19 11.95
CA ASN A 448 -4.15 -11.08 11.23
C ASN A 448 -4.92 -10.40 10.11
N ILE A 449 -5.24 -9.12 10.29
CA ILE A 449 -6.00 -8.30 9.34
C ILE A 449 -5.32 -8.21 7.98
N ILE A 450 -4.01 -8.13 7.98
CA ILE A 450 -3.26 -7.90 6.73
C ILE A 450 -3.10 -9.21 5.96
N ILE A 451 -2.96 -10.31 6.67
CA ILE A 451 -2.73 -11.62 6.06
C ILE A 451 -4.06 -12.31 5.72
N ASN A 452 -5.07 -12.16 6.58
CA ASN A 452 -6.36 -12.86 6.46
C ASN A 452 -7.57 -11.90 6.59
N GLY A 453 -7.42 -10.66 6.16
CA GLY A 453 -8.47 -9.64 6.29
C GLY A 453 -9.50 -9.65 5.18
N GLY A 454 -9.14 -10.14 4.00
CA GLY A 454 -9.99 -10.13 2.81
C GLY A 454 -11.06 -11.21 2.76
N THR A 455 -11.63 -11.42 1.60
CA THR A 455 -12.59 -12.51 1.34
C THR A 455 -11.88 -13.86 1.34
N ASN A 456 -12.54 -14.89 1.88
CA ASN A 456 -11.99 -16.23 1.93
C ASN A 456 -12.28 -16.99 0.64
N ILE A 457 -11.23 -17.49 -0.04
CA ILE A 457 -11.37 -18.28 -1.27
C ILE A 457 -12.12 -19.59 -1.03
N ASP A 458 -12.00 -20.18 0.16
CA ASP A 458 -12.68 -21.42 0.52
C ASP A 458 -14.20 -21.24 0.74
N ASN A 459 -14.65 -20.00 1.00
CA ASN A 459 -16.08 -19.66 1.10
C ASN A 459 -16.77 -19.53 -0.27
N THR A 460 -16.05 -19.75 -1.35
CA THR A 460 -16.54 -19.66 -2.72
C THR A 460 -16.83 -21.03 -3.34
N GLY A 461 -17.33 -21.99 -2.57
CA GLY A 461 -17.54 -23.40 -2.96
C GLY A 461 -18.14 -23.59 -4.36
N TYR A 462 -19.19 -22.85 -4.69
CA TYR A 462 -19.78 -22.83 -6.03
C TYR A 462 -18.78 -22.41 -7.14
N LEU A 463 -17.90 -21.43 -6.89
CA LEU A 463 -16.91 -20.96 -7.87
C LEU A 463 -15.77 -21.98 -8.07
N ILE A 464 -15.36 -22.68 -7.02
CA ILE A 464 -14.34 -23.73 -7.17
C ILE A 464 -14.89 -24.93 -7.92
N ASP A 465 -16.15 -25.31 -7.71
CA ASP A 465 -16.79 -26.38 -8.47
C ASP A 465 -16.82 -26.07 -9.97
N GLN A 466 -17.13 -24.82 -10.35
CA GLN A 466 -17.05 -24.39 -11.75
C GLN A 466 -15.64 -24.50 -12.32
N VAL A 467 -14.62 -24.07 -11.56
CA VAL A 467 -13.21 -24.17 -11.97
C VAL A 467 -12.80 -25.64 -12.17
N VAL A 468 -13.21 -26.53 -11.28
CA VAL A 468 -12.93 -27.98 -11.38
C VAL A 468 -13.61 -28.56 -12.63
N ASP A 469 -14.88 -28.23 -12.88
CA ASP A 469 -15.63 -28.67 -14.06
C ASP A 469 -14.99 -28.21 -15.37
N ASP A 470 -14.42 -27.01 -15.41
CA ASP A 470 -13.71 -26.49 -16.57
C ASP A 470 -12.34 -27.16 -16.73
N ALA A 471 -11.61 -27.35 -15.64
CA ALA A 471 -10.28 -27.97 -15.65
C ALA A 471 -10.31 -29.44 -16.11
N ILE A 472 -11.36 -30.21 -15.77
CA ILE A 472 -11.49 -31.62 -16.17
C ILE A 472 -11.65 -31.76 -17.71
N LYS A 473 -12.15 -30.72 -18.39
CA LYS A 473 -12.26 -30.69 -19.86
C LYS A 473 -10.90 -30.53 -20.56
N GLU A 474 -9.91 -30.03 -19.86
CA GLU A 474 -8.55 -29.81 -20.37
C GLU A 474 -7.74 -31.11 -20.31
N LYS A 475 -7.46 -31.73 -21.45
CA LYS A 475 -6.80 -33.05 -21.55
C LYS A 475 -5.36 -33.09 -21.05
N ASP A 476 -4.69 -31.97 -21.05
CA ASP A 476 -3.30 -31.75 -20.65
C ASP A 476 -3.16 -31.24 -19.22
N LEU A 477 -4.24 -31.27 -18.44
CA LEU A 477 -4.23 -31.00 -17.01
C LEU A 477 -4.46 -32.26 -16.19
N GLU A 478 -3.80 -32.32 -15.04
CA GLU A 478 -4.11 -33.23 -13.96
C GLU A 478 -4.77 -32.42 -12.83
N VAL A 479 -5.95 -32.83 -12.40
CA VAL A 479 -6.70 -32.21 -11.29
C VAL A 479 -6.67 -33.18 -10.12
N ARG A 480 -6.14 -32.72 -8.97
CA ARG A 480 -6.15 -33.51 -7.73
C ARG A 480 -6.85 -32.73 -6.64
N TYR A 481 -7.64 -33.41 -5.83
CA TYR A 481 -8.17 -32.93 -4.57
C TYR A 481 -7.32 -33.52 -3.44
N CYS A 482 -6.67 -32.66 -2.65
CA CYS A 482 -5.80 -33.05 -1.55
C CYS A 482 -6.43 -32.54 -0.23
N PRO A 483 -7.24 -33.36 0.44
CA PRO A 483 -7.86 -32.95 1.72
C PRO A 483 -6.83 -32.82 2.85
N ASP A 484 -5.72 -33.54 2.76
CA ASP A 484 -4.59 -33.38 3.66
C ASP A 484 -3.69 -32.24 3.17
N LYS A 485 -3.64 -31.17 3.94
CA LYS A 485 -2.84 -29.97 3.64
C LYS A 485 -1.34 -30.30 3.60
N HIS A 486 -0.86 -31.23 4.42
CA HIS A 486 0.55 -31.63 4.45
C HIS A 486 0.97 -32.35 3.16
N GLU A 487 0.09 -33.21 2.60
CA GLU A 487 0.32 -33.85 1.29
C GLU A 487 0.36 -32.80 0.17
N LEU A 488 -0.58 -31.83 0.18
CA LEU A 488 -0.60 -30.75 -0.80
C LEU A 488 0.69 -29.90 -0.74
N ILE A 489 1.17 -29.58 0.46
CA ILE A 489 2.42 -28.84 0.67
C ILE A 489 3.63 -29.65 0.21
N ASP A 490 3.63 -30.97 0.39
CA ASP A 490 4.71 -31.84 -0.13
C ASP A 490 4.82 -31.76 -1.66
N ILE A 491 3.68 -31.87 -2.38
CA ILE A 491 3.65 -31.75 -3.84
C ILE A 491 4.16 -30.36 -4.28
N VAL A 492 3.68 -29.30 -3.64
CA VAL A 492 4.12 -27.92 -3.94
C VAL A 492 5.61 -27.74 -3.69
N THR A 493 6.12 -28.28 -2.58
CA THR A 493 7.54 -28.19 -2.23
C THR A 493 8.42 -28.97 -3.20
N ASP A 494 7.96 -30.12 -3.69
CA ASP A 494 8.68 -30.89 -4.72
C ASP A 494 8.79 -30.10 -6.02
N LEU A 495 7.71 -29.49 -6.49
CA LEU A 495 7.72 -28.64 -7.68
C LEU A 495 8.67 -27.44 -7.52
N LEU A 496 8.66 -26.78 -6.35
CA LEU A 496 9.58 -25.66 -6.06
C LEU A 496 11.04 -26.10 -5.99
N ALA A 497 11.32 -27.28 -5.42
CA ALA A 497 12.68 -27.87 -5.38
C ALA A 497 13.20 -28.21 -6.79
N ASP A 498 12.30 -28.56 -7.70
CA ASP A 498 12.59 -28.77 -9.14
C ASP A 498 12.65 -27.46 -9.94
N ASN A 499 12.72 -26.31 -9.28
CA ASN A 499 12.75 -24.98 -9.90
C ASN A 499 11.52 -24.71 -10.80
N LYS A 500 10.34 -25.16 -10.39
CA LYS A 500 9.08 -24.88 -11.09
C LYS A 500 8.36 -23.69 -10.46
N ILE A 501 7.65 -22.91 -11.26
CA ILE A 501 6.75 -21.85 -10.78
C ILE A 501 5.46 -22.50 -10.28
N VAL A 502 5.00 -22.12 -9.09
CA VAL A 502 3.73 -22.56 -8.52
C VAL A 502 2.91 -21.34 -8.13
N HIS A 503 1.65 -21.29 -8.56
CA HIS A 503 0.66 -20.33 -8.09
C HIS A 503 -0.06 -20.92 -6.90
N TRP A 504 -0.07 -20.18 -5.78
CA TRP A 504 -0.56 -20.63 -4.49
C TRP A 504 -1.65 -19.68 -3.99
N CYS A 505 -2.92 -20.14 -3.93
CA CYS A 505 -4.08 -19.37 -3.50
C CYS A 505 -4.79 -20.11 -2.38
N GLN A 506 -4.72 -19.54 -1.14
CA GLN A 506 -5.19 -20.17 0.08
C GLN A 506 -5.91 -19.16 0.98
N GLY A 507 -6.97 -19.62 1.64
CA GLY A 507 -7.62 -18.86 2.70
C GLY A 507 -8.10 -17.46 2.29
N ASN A 508 -7.94 -16.49 3.18
CA ASN A 508 -8.31 -15.11 2.91
C ASN A 508 -7.22 -14.39 2.12
N GLU A 509 -7.66 -13.52 1.21
CA GLU A 509 -6.78 -12.61 0.51
C GLU A 509 -6.11 -11.61 1.47
N GLU A 510 -4.87 -11.24 1.15
CA GLU A 510 -4.13 -10.20 1.87
C GLU A 510 -4.75 -8.81 1.64
N PHE A 511 -4.82 -7.99 2.68
CA PHE A 511 -5.23 -6.60 2.56
C PHE A 511 -4.02 -5.66 2.42
N GLY A 512 -4.00 -4.86 1.36
CA GLY A 512 -2.89 -3.98 1.03
C GLY A 512 -2.20 -4.35 -0.29
N PRO A 513 -1.07 -3.68 -0.64
CA PRO A 513 -0.48 -3.78 -1.98
C PRO A 513 0.45 -5.00 -2.16
N ARG A 514 0.65 -5.84 -1.13
CA ARG A 514 1.63 -6.94 -1.15
C ARG A 514 0.95 -8.30 -1.03
N ALA A 515 1.44 -9.28 -1.80
CA ALA A 515 1.11 -10.68 -1.58
C ALA A 515 1.98 -11.23 -0.45
N LEU A 516 1.38 -11.93 0.51
CA LEU A 516 2.02 -12.36 1.76
C LEU A 516 1.93 -13.88 1.97
N MET A 517 1.99 -14.65 0.90
CA MET A 517 1.93 -16.12 0.85
C MET A 517 0.51 -16.72 0.86
N ASN A 518 -0.54 -15.89 0.72
CA ASN A 518 -1.89 -16.41 0.52
C ASN A 518 -2.28 -16.45 -0.97
N HIS A 519 -2.20 -15.32 -1.70
CA HIS A 519 -2.50 -15.27 -3.13
C HIS A 519 -1.25 -14.92 -3.93
N SER A 520 -0.36 -15.89 -4.04
CA SER A 520 1.05 -15.71 -4.42
C SER A 520 1.47 -16.57 -5.61
N THR A 521 2.46 -16.08 -6.34
CA THR A 521 3.30 -16.86 -7.24
C THR A 521 4.63 -17.12 -6.54
N LEU A 522 4.99 -18.40 -6.40
CA LEU A 522 6.19 -18.86 -5.72
C LEU A 522 7.20 -19.41 -6.74
N TYR A 523 8.48 -19.14 -6.50
CA TYR A 523 9.58 -19.62 -7.34
C TYR A 523 10.87 -19.69 -6.54
N THR A 524 11.89 -20.40 -7.08
CA THR A 524 13.21 -20.41 -6.46
C THR A 524 13.90 -19.04 -6.50
N ALA A 525 14.54 -18.63 -5.41
CA ALA A 525 15.36 -17.41 -5.38
C ALA A 525 16.77 -17.57 -5.93
N GLN A 526 17.21 -18.80 -6.23
CA GLN A 526 18.55 -19.10 -6.72
C GLN A 526 18.73 -18.85 -8.21
N ASP A 527 17.66 -18.93 -9.00
CA ASP A 527 17.74 -18.71 -10.45
C ASP A 527 18.28 -17.31 -10.75
N PRO A 528 19.49 -17.19 -11.37
CA PRO A 528 20.05 -15.90 -11.72
C PRO A 528 19.18 -15.13 -12.76
N ASN A 529 18.37 -15.86 -13.52
CA ASN A 529 17.42 -15.32 -14.49
C ASN A 529 16.00 -15.22 -13.92
N GLY A 530 15.81 -15.41 -12.61
CA GLY A 530 14.49 -15.51 -11.98
C GLY A 530 13.56 -14.33 -12.27
N THR A 531 14.10 -13.09 -12.30
CA THR A 531 13.33 -11.91 -12.70
C THR A 531 12.84 -12.02 -14.15
N HIS A 532 13.71 -12.43 -15.08
CA HIS A 532 13.35 -12.61 -16.50
C HIS A 532 12.32 -13.73 -16.68
N THR A 533 12.53 -14.87 -16.03
CA THR A 533 11.61 -16.03 -16.04
C THR A 533 10.21 -15.61 -15.57
N LEU A 534 10.12 -14.91 -14.44
CA LEU A 534 8.84 -14.45 -13.89
C LEU A 534 8.22 -13.31 -14.69
N ASN A 535 9.03 -12.41 -15.27
CA ASN A 535 8.54 -11.37 -16.19
C ASN A 535 7.86 -11.99 -17.41
N GLN A 536 8.49 -12.96 -18.05
CA GLN A 536 7.89 -13.69 -19.18
C GLN A 536 6.62 -14.41 -18.76
N ALA A 537 6.66 -15.11 -17.61
CA ALA A 537 5.54 -15.87 -17.10
C ALA A 537 4.28 -15.02 -16.81
N MET A 538 4.45 -13.81 -16.32
CA MET A 538 3.35 -12.96 -15.86
C MET A 538 3.12 -11.73 -16.76
N GLY A 539 3.80 -11.64 -17.91
CA GLY A 539 3.71 -10.50 -18.82
C GLY A 539 4.19 -9.19 -18.20
N ARG A 540 5.17 -9.24 -17.29
CA ARG A 540 5.69 -8.07 -16.56
C ARG A 540 7.02 -7.57 -17.15
N SER A 541 7.42 -6.36 -16.74
CA SER A 541 8.69 -5.73 -17.14
C SER A 541 9.38 -5.11 -15.93
N GLU A 542 9.69 -5.94 -14.90
CA GLU A 542 10.36 -5.47 -13.70
C GLU A 542 11.88 -5.39 -13.92
N TYR A 543 12.51 -4.33 -13.38
CA TYR A 543 13.97 -4.10 -13.45
C TYR A 543 14.70 -4.58 -12.20
N MET A 544 13.93 -4.96 -11.18
CA MET A 544 14.41 -5.41 -9.88
C MET A 544 13.99 -6.85 -9.64
N PRO A 545 14.71 -7.59 -8.79
CA PRO A 545 14.30 -8.91 -8.37
C PRO A 545 12.94 -8.87 -7.66
N TYR A 546 12.23 -9.97 -7.75
CA TYR A 546 11.04 -10.19 -6.95
C TYR A 546 11.40 -10.40 -5.47
N CYS A 547 10.40 -10.27 -4.61
CA CYS A 547 10.58 -10.28 -3.17
C CYS A 547 10.97 -11.69 -2.66
N PRO A 548 12.08 -11.85 -1.94
CA PRO A 548 12.35 -13.11 -1.29
C PRO A 548 11.50 -13.27 -0.02
N VAL A 549 11.11 -14.52 0.26
CA VAL A 549 10.48 -14.95 1.51
C VAL A 549 11.37 -15.96 2.21
N CYS A 550 11.52 -15.84 3.53
CA CYS A 550 12.32 -16.72 4.35
C CYS A 550 11.75 -16.87 5.76
N LYS A 551 12.19 -17.90 6.49
CA LYS A 551 11.90 -18.03 7.91
C LYS A 551 12.62 -16.91 8.69
N ASN A 552 11.97 -16.31 9.70
CA ASN A 552 12.61 -15.28 10.54
C ASN A 552 13.85 -15.82 11.27
N THR A 553 13.88 -17.12 11.58
CA THR A 553 15.04 -17.80 12.18
C THR A 553 16.29 -17.81 11.27
N SER A 554 16.13 -17.60 9.97
CA SER A 554 17.22 -17.48 9.02
C SER A 554 17.75 -16.06 8.85
N ALA A 555 17.10 -15.06 9.43
CA ALA A 555 17.41 -13.64 9.18
C ALA A 555 18.83 -13.25 9.59
N ASP A 556 19.35 -13.82 10.69
CA ASP A 556 20.72 -13.56 11.15
C ASP A 556 21.80 -14.07 10.18
N GLU A 557 21.51 -15.08 9.36
CA GLU A 557 22.44 -15.56 8.35
C GLU A 557 22.36 -14.76 7.05
N LEU A 558 21.23 -14.14 6.78
CA LEU A 558 20.90 -13.54 5.48
C LEU A 558 21.08 -12.03 5.46
N PHE A 559 20.76 -11.33 6.57
CA PHE A 559 20.65 -9.86 6.57
C PHE A 559 21.45 -9.22 7.70
N ASN A 560 21.84 -7.96 7.45
CA ASN A 560 22.45 -7.06 8.44
C ASN A 560 21.38 -6.16 9.07
N ASN A 561 21.55 -5.79 10.35
CA ASN A 561 20.72 -4.77 11.05
C ASN A 561 19.21 -4.92 10.86
N TRP A 562 18.70 -6.13 10.84
CA TRP A 562 17.30 -6.41 10.50
C TRP A 562 16.32 -6.20 11.67
N LYS A 563 16.77 -6.28 12.95
CA LYS A 563 15.90 -6.33 14.15
C LYS A 563 14.99 -5.11 14.32
N VAL A 564 15.50 -3.90 14.11
CA VAL A 564 14.71 -2.65 14.26
C VAL A 564 13.53 -2.60 13.27
N GLY A 565 13.64 -3.25 12.11
CA GLY A 565 12.59 -3.31 11.09
C GLY A 565 11.89 -4.67 10.99
N GLU A 566 12.13 -5.59 11.93
CA GLU A 566 11.67 -6.99 11.86
C GLU A 566 10.16 -7.11 11.62
N ALA A 567 9.36 -6.43 12.42
CA ALA A 567 7.91 -6.47 12.32
C ALA A 567 7.40 -5.97 10.96
N SER A 568 8.03 -4.93 10.40
CA SER A 568 7.71 -4.40 9.06
C SER A 568 8.09 -5.37 7.93
N CYS A 569 9.11 -6.19 8.13
CA CYS A 569 9.52 -7.23 7.18
C CYS A 569 8.52 -8.40 7.07
N ARG A 570 7.63 -8.63 8.07
CA ARG A 570 6.51 -9.57 7.91
C ARG A 570 5.64 -9.22 6.70
N PHE A 571 5.60 -7.92 6.33
CA PHE A 571 4.71 -7.36 5.32
C PHE A 571 5.45 -6.79 4.11
N MET A 572 6.73 -7.15 3.90
CA MET A 572 7.54 -6.64 2.78
C MET A 572 7.63 -5.10 2.74
N ALA A 573 7.54 -4.43 3.87
CA ALA A 573 7.47 -2.97 3.93
C ALA A 573 8.84 -2.27 4.03
N MET A 574 9.96 -3.05 4.04
CA MET A 574 11.31 -2.52 4.20
C MET A 574 12.33 -3.37 3.44
N THR A 575 13.39 -2.73 2.91
CA THR A 575 14.56 -3.45 2.39
C THR A 575 15.60 -3.65 3.49
N MET A 576 16.44 -4.68 3.31
CA MET A 576 17.55 -5.02 4.20
C MET A 576 18.83 -5.26 3.39
N ASP A 577 19.98 -4.85 3.94
CA ASP A 577 21.28 -5.18 3.37
C ASP A 577 21.58 -6.68 3.55
N CYS A 578 21.91 -7.34 2.46
CA CYS A 578 22.28 -8.74 2.48
C CYS A 578 23.71 -8.94 3.00
N LYS A 579 23.94 -10.01 3.75
CA LYS A 579 25.27 -10.44 4.14
C LYS A 579 26.10 -10.92 2.95
N LYS A 580 27.41 -10.94 3.12
CA LYS A 580 28.34 -11.39 2.08
C LYS A 580 28.01 -12.83 1.64
N GLY A 581 27.95 -13.05 0.32
CA GLY A 581 27.64 -14.35 -0.29
C GLY A 581 26.15 -14.63 -0.50
N VAL A 582 25.27 -13.85 0.12
CA VAL A 582 23.82 -14.04 -0.04
C VAL A 582 23.38 -13.72 -1.47
N LYS A 583 23.87 -12.62 -2.03
CA LYS A 583 23.54 -12.21 -3.41
C LYS A 583 24.01 -13.24 -4.43
N GLU A 584 25.20 -13.82 -4.26
CA GLU A 584 25.76 -14.83 -5.16
C GLU A 584 24.91 -16.10 -5.16
N LYS A 585 24.34 -16.46 -4.00
CA LYS A 585 23.50 -17.66 -3.83
C LYS A 585 22.04 -17.42 -4.26
N TYR A 586 21.49 -16.24 -4.05
CA TYR A 586 20.06 -15.93 -4.23
C TYR A 586 19.83 -14.77 -5.21
N ARG A 587 20.43 -14.85 -6.40
CA ARG A 587 20.40 -13.78 -7.41
C ARG A 587 19.00 -13.37 -7.86
N GLY A 588 18.04 -14.29 -7.86
CA GLY A 588 16.66 -14.01 -8.22
C GLY A 588 15.88 -13.18 -7.19
N GLY A 589 16.38 -13.08 -5.94
CA GLY A 589 15.74 -12.35 -4.84
C GLY A 589 16.53 -11.17 -4.28
N VAL A 590 17.77 -10.92 -4.75
CA VAL A 590 18.66 -9.85 -4.24
C VAL A 590 18.99 -8.85 -5.33
N HIS A 591 18.79 -7.58 -5.06
CA HIS A 591 18.98 -6.50 -6.04
C HIS A 591 20.47 -6.21 -6.32
N VAL A 592 20.72 -5.43 -7.39
CA VAL A 592 22.08 -5.04 -7.83
C VAL A 592 22.88 -4.27 -6.77
N ASP A 593 22.20 -3.56 -5.88
CA ASP A 593 22.76 -2.81 -4.75
C ASP A 593 23.01 -3.68 -3.48
N ASN A 594 22.85 -5.00 -3.58
CA ASN A 594 22.98 -5.94 -2.47
C ASN A 594 21.90 -5.80 -1.38
N THR A 595 20.74 -5.27 -1.70
CA THR A 595 19.58 -5.24 -0.80
C THR A 595 18.50 -6.23 -1.24
N ALA A 596 17.65 -6.62 -0.29
CA ALA A 596 16.46 -7.41 -0.57
C ALA A 596 15.26 -6.89 0.24
N ARG A 597 14.07 -6.92 -0.36
CA ARG A 597 12.80 -6.64 0.32
C ARG A 597 12.21 -7.95 0.83
N ALA A 598 12.80 -8.48 1.91
CA ALA A 598 12.43 -9.80 2.41
C ALA A 598 11.06 -9.79 3.12
N GLN A 599 10.34 -10.91 2.98
CA GLN A 599 9.22 -11.26 3.87
C GLN A 599 9.70 -12.25 4.91
N PHE A 600 9.42 -11.99 6.20
CA PHE A 600 9.72 -12.90 7.30
C PHE A 600 8.47 -13.69 7.71
N ILE A 601 8.61 -15.01 7.77
CA ILE A 601 7.59 -15.95 8.22
C ILE A 601 7.98 -16.51 9.59
N TYR A 602 7.01 -16.59 10.50
CA TYR A 602 7.20 -17.01 11.89
C TYR A 602 6.56 -18.38 12.14
N GLU A 603 7.24 -19.24 12.88
CA GLU A 603 6.81 -20.62 13.16
C GLU A 603 5.46 -20.69 13.89
N ASN A 604 5.26 -19.80 14.86
CA ASN A 604 4.08 -19.81 15.72
C ASN A 604 2.95 -18.88 15.24
N ASP A 605 3.01 -18.43 13.98
CA ASP A 605 1.96 -17.62 13.39
C ASP A 605 0.96 -18.53 12.65
N GLU A 606 -0.23 -18.71 13.25
CA GLU A 606 -1.29 -19.55 12.69
C GLU A 606 -1.74 -19.14 11.29
N PHE A 607 -1.56 -17.86 10.92
CA PHE A 607 -1.97 -17.30 9.62
C PHE A 607 -0.94 -17.55 8.51
N THR A 608 0.31 -17.85 8.87
CA THR A 608 1.40 -18.16 7.93
C THR A 608 1.98 -19.56 8.14
N LYS A 609 1.28 -20.43 8.86
CA LYS A 609 1.74 -21.80 9.14
C LYS A 609 2.05 -22.61 7.87
N ASP A 610 1.19 -22.52 6.85
CA ASP A 610 1.41 -23.22 5.58
C ASP A 610 2.67 -22.69 4.85
N ALA A 611 2.88 -21.36 4.90
CA ALA A 611 4.08 -20.74 4.35
C ALA A 611 5.35 -21.16 5.11
N TRP A 612 5.27 -21.28 6.45
CA TRP A 612 6.36 -21.80 7.24
C TRP A 612 6.68 -23.25 6.87
N GLU A 613 5.68 -24.11 6.74
CA GLU A 613 5.87 -25.51 6.39
C GLU A 613 6.46 -25.67 4.98
N ILE A 614 6.01 -24.88 3.99
CA ILE A 614 6.61 -24.84 2.64
C ILE A 614 8.10 -24.49 2.72
N LEU A 615 8.45 -23.42 3.44
CA LEU A 615 9.83 -22.97 3.58
C LEU A 615 10.70 -23.99 4.32
N ASP A 616 10.19 -24.62 5.36
CA ASP A 616 10.90 -25.59 6.17
C ASP A 616 11.18 -26.88 5.37
N LYS A 617 10.17 -27.40 4.66
CA LYS A 617 10.33 -28.56 3.76
C LYS A 617 11.27 -28.25 2.58
N TYR A 618 11.15 -27.05 1.99
CA TYR A 618 12.02 -26.59 0.91
C TYR A 618 13.49 -26.49 1.37
N GLU A 619 13.75 -25.91 2.53
CA GLU A 619 15.10 -25.84 3.09
C GLU A 619 15.67 -27.24 3.37
N LYS A 620 14.88 -28.14 3.96
CA LYS A 620 15.30 -29.54 4.21
C LYS A 620 15.65 -30.30 2.94
N LYS A 621 14.91 -30.05 1.85
CA LYS A 621 15.16 -30.74 0.54
C LYS A 621 16.34 -30.15 -0.22
N THR A 622 16.52 -28.85 -0.19
CA THR A 622 17.43 -28.13 -1.10
C THR A 622 18.64 -27.49 -0.41
N GLY A 623 18.61 -27.32 0.90
CA GLY A 623 19.57 -26.50 1.65
C GLY A 623 19.43 -24.99 1.41
N ASN A 624 18.33 -24.53 0.80
CA ASN A 624 18.06 -23.12 0.46
C ASN A 624 17.03 -22.51 1.39
N LYS A 625 17.32 -21.28 1.85
CA LYS A 625 16.55 -20.58 2.88
C LYS A 625 15.57 -19.53 2.32
N MET A 626 15.59 -19.30 1.01
CA MET A 626 14.76 -18.30 0.35
C MET A 626 14.00 -18.89 -0.83
N LEU A 627 12.72 -18.53 -0.92
CA LEU A 627 11.89 -18.58 -2.13
C LEU A 627 11.58 -17.16 -2.59
N ILE A 628 11.17 -17.00 -3.84
CA ILE A 628 10.52 -15.77 -4.33
C ILE A 628 9.03 -15.84 -4.00
N ASN A 629 8.49 -14.74 -3.49
CA ASN A 629 7.06 -14.49 -3.34
C ASN A 629 6.67 -13.22 -4.08
N THR A 630 5.72 -13.34 -5.02
CA THR A 630 5.11 -12.19 -5.69
C THR A 630 3.61 -12.41 -5.87
N SER A 631 2.84 -11.32 -6.08
CA SER A 631 1.41 -11.41 -6.24
C SER A 631 1.02 -12.26 -7.46
N PHE A 632 0.02 -13.13 -7.27
CA PHE A 632 -0.55 -13.85 -8.40
C PHE A 632 -1.58 -12.98 -9.11
N ASN A 633 -1.18 -12.43 -10.24
CA ASN A 633 -2.01 -11.63 -11.15
C ASN A 633 -1.30 -11.44 -12.49
N ILE A 634 -2.07 -11.23 -13.54
CA ILE A 634 -1.56 -10.74 -14.82
C ILE A 634 -1.13 -9.28 -14.66
N HIS A 635 -0.15 -8.85 -15.45
CA HIS A 635 0.33 -7.46 -15.44
C HIS A 635 -0.81 -6.44 -15.52
N ASN A 636 -0.75 -5.41 -14.69
CA ASN A 636 -1.76 -4.35 -14.54
C ASN A 636 -3.14 -4.78 -14.00
N SER A 637 -3.32 -6.04 -13.62
CA SER A 637 -4.51 -6.49 -12.89
C SER A 637 -4.28 -6.45 -11.38
N PRO A 638 -5.32 -6.33 -10.55
CA PRO A 638 -5.24 -6.59 -9.12
C PRO A 638 -4.83 -8.04 -8.84
N THR A 639 -4.29 -8.33 -7.66
CA THR A 639 -4.07 -9.71 -7.20
C THR A 639 -5.37 -10.52 -7.33
N CYS A 640 -5.27 -11.79 -7.68
CA CYS A 640 -6.43 -12.66 -7.78
C CYS A 640 -7.08 -12.80 -6.40
N ASN A 641 -8.41 -12.75 -6.35
CA ASN A 641 -9.17 -12.83 -5.11
C ASN A 641 -9.97 -14.14 -5.01
N LEU A 642 -10.88 -14.38 -5.96
CA LEU A 642 -11.76 -15.52 -5.96
C LEU A 642 -11.20 -16.68 -6.82
N ALA A 643 -11.76 -17.88 -6.68
CA ALA A 643 -11.30 -19.06 -7.42
C ALA A 643 -11.34 -18.87 -8.95
N ASN A 644 -12.40 -18.25 -9.47
CA ASN A 644 -12.51 -17.90 -10.89
C ASN A 644 -11.47 -16.85 -11.33
N ASP A 645 -11.13 -15.88 -10.49
CA ASP A 645 -10.07 -14.91 -10.80
C ASP A 645 -8.71 -15.60 -10.97
N CYS A 646 -8.43 -16.56 -10.08
CA CYS A 646 -7.21 -17.37 -10.14
C CYS A 646 -7.16 -18.20 -11.42
N TRP A 647 -8.23 -18.92 -11.71
CA TRP A 647 -8.37 -19.73 -12.92
C TRP A 647 -8.23 -18.91 -14.19
N ASP A 648 -9.04 -17.85 -14.32
CA ASP A 648 -9.01 -16.96 -15.47
C ASP A 648 -7.63 -16.32 -15.71
N SER A 649 -6.96 -15.92 -14.64
CA SER A 649 -5.60 -15.36 -14.73
C SER A 649 -4.59 -16.39 -15.21
N TRP A 650 -4.70 -17.64 -14.73
CA TRP A 650 -3.83 -18.72 -15.17
C TRP A 650 -4.05 -19.09 -16.64
N ILE A 651 -5.31 -19.25 -17.05
CA ILE A 651 -5.66 -19.52 -18.46
C ILE A 651 -5.19 -18.38 -19.38
N LYS A 652 -5.46 -17.12 -19.02
CA LYS A 652 -5.04 -15.94 -19.80
C LYS A 652 -3.52 -15.78 -19.90
N SER A 653 -2.77 -16.27 -18.91
CA SER A 653 -1.30 -16.30 -18.97
C SER A 653 -0.75 -17.44 -19.87
N GLY A 654 -1.61 -18.26 -20.47
CA GLY A 654 -1.22 -19.48 -21.18
C GLY A 654 -0.84 -20.63 -20.22
N ARG A 655 -1.41 -20.63 -19.02
CA ARG A 655 -1.14 -21.62 -17.95
C ARG A 655 0.35 -21.70 -17.58
N VAL A 656 0.97 -20.53 -17.47
CA VAL A 656 2.39 -20.45 -17.10
C VAL A 656 2.59 -20.97 -15.68
N GLY A 657 3.68 -21.70 -15.47
CA GLY A 657 4.00 -22.41 -14.24
C GLY A 657 3.64 -23.90 -14.30
N ALA A 658 4.12 -24.66 -13.36
CA ALA A 658 3.86 -26.10 -13.29
C ALA A 658 2.48 -26.40 -12.69
N ALA A 659 2.02 -25.56 -11.74
CA ALA A 659 0.78 -25.79 -11.05
C ALA A 659 0.09 -24.52 -10.59
N LEU A 660 -1.25 -24.59 -10.51
CA LEU A 660 -2.12 -23.67 -9.80
C LEU A 660 -2.77 -24.41 -8.62
N VAL A 661 -2.67 -23.83 -7.43
CA VAL A 661 -3.31 -24.36 -6.22
C VAL A 661 -4.42 -23.40 -5.79
N ILE A 662 -5.62 -23.90 -5.57
CA ILE A 662 -6.77 -23.13 -5.06
C ILE A 662 -7.41 -23.94 -3.92
N GLY A 663 -7.29 -23.49 -2.68
CA GLY A 663 -7.74 -24.22 -1.52
C GLY A 663 -7.09 -25.61 -1.43
N ASN A 664 -7.89 -26.66 -1.47
CA ASN A 664 -7.43 -28.04 -1.45
C ASN A 664 -7.27 -28.70 -2.84
N TYR A 665 -7.48 -27.93 -3.90
CA TYR A 665 -7.30 -28.41 -5.26
C TYR A 665 -5.95 -27.99 -5.83
N ILE A 666 -5.30 -28.90 -6.56
CA ILE A 666 -4.10 -28.60 -7.35
C ILE A 666 -4.32 -29.01 -8.80
N PHE A 667 -4.04 -28.08 -9.69
CA PHE A 667 -4.13 -28.21 -11.15
C PHE A 667 -2.70 -28.22 -11.69
N ILE A 668 -2.26 -29.34 -12.26
CA ILE A 668 -0.86 -29.58 -12.71
C ILE A 668 -0.83 -29.68 -14.22
N ASN A 669 0.04 -28.91 -14.88
CA ASN A 669 0.32 -29.08 -16.31
C ASN A 669 1.08 -30.41 -16.52
N LYS A 670 0.60 -31.28 -17.46
CA LYS A 670 1.23 -32.55 -17.82
C LYS A 670 2.42 -32.37 -18.74
#